data_9ff2a3b4dc14982058e939c0246620db
#
_entry.id   9ff2a3b4dc14982058e939c0246620db
#
_cell.length_a   1.000
_cell.length_b   1.000
_cell.length_c   1.000
_cell.angle_alpha   90.00
_cell.angle_beta   90.00
_cell.angle_gamma   90.00
#
_symmetry.space_group_name_H-M   'P 1'
#
loop_
_entity.id
_entity.type
_entity.pdbx_description
1 polymer ?
#
loop_
_entity_poly.entity_id
_entity_poly.type
_entity_poly.pdbx_seq_one_letter_code
_entity_poly.pdbx_strand_id
1 'polypeptide(L)'
;MNKILFTFLFLITSILAEAADTVKWVAPWGNDTGSGESFSPYKTLNKALSELDSGTIMFRATEKINIFREEVIIDGKENITIKGYGAGDLINRYIIFDGTTDLSEYNWTDLGNNIYKTTIDTTIWQLFIDGKEMVMARWPNAQFNDKSIYSWDTWAQGDESLSFNGTVVVDSEYHDMSEISNPLDTAHAILNLGSFRTWNSKIDHAQGNNTFTFDRNISDNQYKDKHHYFFVEGDFDLLDTVNEWYHNPKNGDLWVMTDGTNPNDLEVKGKTSTYSFDIRNSKNITIENLFFFSSTVKVSSSENIVIQDCNFAFPSTSKRMIGDLGTPEATSLGISGASNKVNNSTFRRNLFVYTDGDALRVFGDSNKIENNIFQYIDYSVSELPGLMVSFYVNGDKNIFRKNSISDVQASATLTPGERSEFSYNKVTRTGALQSDGSVFQGTRNYVADSKVHHNYIHDTPKLALRYDAPGDDPTAAGQRGKMYNNVAINTNGIMVKGDHHYIANNTVIGSNKNGMIILDEENSNLNTNTLNNLADKLSGHRSSSNYEDRDGNGVADYPVPGTSSNNWNGWDSVRTSSIDESKIDNTIYNLIDSVTLMPLDGSPLIDAGIFIEEIPIDTVGSSPDIGAFEYGIEPWKAGYDGWYPRYYPWTFMSKNVNTKISMSGNNLHEDSTNISISFLLEDGAHDEDIILEFDTMVSDSYAEYGKDWIIIYEDDSVADLKTLIWEKGKDSITLNVNAINDNIYEKNETLLAGIIGISVDKIAFINSGIYGTLYDNDQMPTASASLSVDSISENSETKNIKLTLSNPSKFDIVLGLSVEDSPFVPEDLAENKKDFSLDVDTLVFPALSTEQEFNITSIQDDEIESNELAVINIESIEDSIFLTLSIVIIDDDQPLPLSIESKNFVKKVFPNPSSDNLRISLDERYSIEDISFIDVVGKKHNPKNITRNSTYTDVNISNLDEGIYILNIQVDKEVLKVKVVINR
;
A
#
# COMPACT_ATOMS: atom_id res chain seq x y z
N MET A 1 27.39 -22.62 70.23
CA MET A 1 25.99 -22.94 69.95
C MET A 1 25.36 -21.69 69.37
N ASN A 2 25.27 -21.59 68.12
CA ASN A 2 24.31 -20.72 67.43
C ASN A 2 24.24 -21.20 65.97
N LYS A 3 23.07 -21.70 65.60
CA LYS A 3 22.74 -22.20 64.28
C LYS A 3 22.48 -20.98 63.38
N ILE A 4 23.25 -20.83 62.32
CA ILE A 4 22.95 -19.90 61.22
C ILE A 4 22.23 -20.73 60.16
N LEU A 5 20.98 -20.40 59.97
CA LEU A 5 20.07 -20.95 58.95
C LEU A 5 20.38 -20.24 57.62
N PHE A 6 20.96 -20.96 56.64
CA PHE A 6 21.10 -20.48 55.25
C PHE A 6 19.78 -20.75 54.53
N THR A 7 19.05 -19.70 54.28
CA THR A 7 17.88 -19.73 53.40
C THR A 7 18.39 -19.59 51.97
N PHE A 8 18.35 -20.68 51.18
CA PHE A 8 18.56 -20.66 49.73
C PHE A 8 17.31 -20.05 49.10
N LEU A 9 17.44 -18.83 48.58
CA LEU A 9 16.46 -18.23 47.72
C LEU A 9 16.63 -18.83 46.34
N PHE A 10 15.75 -19.77 45.97
CA PHE A 10 15.63 -20.21 44.55
C PHE A 10 14.99 -19.08 43.77
N LEU A 11 15.77 -18.35 43.01
CA LEU A 11 15.27 -17.48 41.94
C LEU A 11 14.80 -18.41 40.84
N ILE A 12 13.51 -18.68 40.78
CA ILE A 12 12.86 -19.26 39.60
C ILE A 12 12.80 -18.14 38.56
N THR A 13 13.81 -18.08 37.70
CA THR A 13 13.65 -17.44 36.41
C THR A 13 12.64 -18.27 35.64
N SER A 14 11.41 -17.80 35.60
CA SER A 14 10.44 -18.26 34.62
C SER A 14 11.00 -17.89 33.25
N ILE A 15 11.70 -18.83 32.61
CA ILE A 15 11.84 -18.82 31.15
C ILE A 15 10.39 -18.93 30.65
N LEU A 16 9.84 -17.83 30.18
CA LEU A 16 8.71 -17.86 29.27
C LEU A 16 9.23 -18.61 28.04
N ALA A 17 9.08 -19.94 28.05
CA ALA A 17 9.09 -20.68 26.82
C ALA A 17 7.91 -20.06 26.03
N GLU A 18 8.18 -19.35 24.96
CA GLU A 18 7.17 -19.10 23.95
C GLU A 18 6.59 -20.49 23.63
N ALA A 19 5.33 -20.67 24.00
CA ALA A 19 4.62 -21.89 23.67
C ALA A 19 4.67 -21.99 22.15
N ALA A 20 5.28 -23.03 21.63
CA ALA A 20 5.33 -23.27 20.20
C ALA A 20 3.91 -23.13 19.66
N ASP A 21 3.72 -22.26 18.68
CA ASP A 21 2.41 -21.95 18.08
C ASP A 21 1.74 -23.27 17.68
N THR A 22 0.56 -23.54 18.20
CA THR A 22 -0.16 -24.76 17.87
C THR A 22 -0.62 -24.66 16.42
N VAL A 23 -0.13 -25.53 15.55
CA VAL A 23 -0.49 -25.53 14.14
C VAL A 23 -1.48 -26.66 13.87
N LYS A 24 -2.59 -26.34 13.22
CA LYS A 24 -3.56 -27.30 12.67
C LYS A 24 -3.61 -27.20 11.15
N TRP A 25 -3.79 -28.34 10.51
CA TRP A 25 -3.79 -28.43 9.05
C TRP A 25 -5.18 -28.79 8.53
N VAL A 26 -5.53 -28.15 7.41
CA VAL A 26 -6.78 -28.38 6.66
C VAL A 26 -6.44 -28.73 5.22
N ALA A 27 -7.15 -29.68 4.63
CA ALA A 27 -7.01 -30.03 3.22
C ALA A 27 -8.34 -30.54 2.64
N PRO A 28 -8.66 -30.30 1.35
CA PRO A 28 -9.90 -30.79 0.74
C PRO A 28 -10.08 -32.32 0.83
N TRP A 29 -8.97 -33.04 0.83
CA TRP A 29 -8.88 -34.50 0.97
C TRP A 29 -8.74 -34.96 2.42
N GLY A 30 -8.72 -34.06 3.38
CA GLY A 30 -8.58 -34.34 4.80
C GLY A 30 -9.76 -35.10 5.39
N ASN A 31 -9.68 -35.40 6.69
CA ASN A 31 -10.71 -36.07 7.43
C ASN A 31 -10.90 -35.43 8.80
N ASP A 32 -12.14 -35.02 9.12
CA ASP A 32 -12.47 -34.35 10.38
C ASP A 32 -12.39 -35.26 11.61
N THR A 33 -12.16 -36.55 11.43
CA THR A 33 -11.82 -37.50 12.50
C THR A 33 -10.28 -37.63 12.69
N GLY A 34 -9.49 -36.96 11.85
CA GLY A 34 -8.04 -36.93 11.92
C GLY A 34 -7.48 -36.15 13.12
N SER A 35 -6.17 -36.05 13.23
CA SER A 35 -5.49 -35.33 14.31
C SER A 35 -5.29 -33.85 14.02
N GLY A 36 -5.50 -33.40 12.79
CA GLY A 36 -5.16 -32.05 12.36
C GLY A 36 -3.67 -31.78 12.18
N GLU A 37 -2.85 -32.82 12.17
CA GLU A 37 -1.43 -32.73 11.85
C GLU A 37 -1.23 -32.70 10.32
N SER A 38 -0.05 -32.28 9.85
CA SER A 38 0.23 -32.11 8.43
C SER A 38 0.02 -33.39 7.59
N PHE A 39 0.20 -34.56 8.17
CA PHE A 39 -0.01 -35.88 7.52
C PHE A 39 -1.43 -36.45 7.74
N SER A 40 -2.23 -35.85 8.62
CA SER A 40 -3.61 -36.22 8.91
C SER A 40 -4.47 -34.96 9.09
N PRO A 41 -4.59 -34.11 8.03
CA PRO A 41 -5.27 -32.83 8.11
C PRO A 41 -6.77 -33.01 8.30
N TYR A 42 -7.43 -32.02 8.85
CA TYR A 42 -8.87 -31.92 8.86
C TYR A 42 -9.40 -31.65 7.44
N LYS A 43 -10.64 -32.02 7.18
CA LYS A 43 -11.31 -31.72 5.91
C LYS A 43 -11.86 -30.30 5.88
N THR A 44 -12.35 -29.82 7.03
CA THR A 44 -13.02 -28.53 7.13
C THR A 44 -12.26 -27.55 8.04
N LEU A 45 -12.35 -26.27 7.71
CA LEU A 45 -11.83 -25.20 8.54
C LEU A 45 -12.61 -25.09 9.85
N ASN A 46 -13.94 -25.31 9.80
CA ASN A 46 -14.77 -25.32 11.00
C ASN A 46 -14.32 -26.36 12.03
N LYS A 47 -13.91 -27.56 11.58
CA LYS A 47 -13.33 -28.57 12.49
C LYS A 47 -12.01 -28.09 13.08
N ALA A 48 -11.11 -27.55 12.29
CA ALA A 48 -9.83 -27.03 12.80
C ALA A 48 -10.04 -25.93 13.85
N LEU A 49 -10.98 -25.02 13.60
CA LEU A 49 -11.36 -23.97 14.55
C LEU A 49 -11.96 -24.51 15.86
N SER A 50 -12.69 -25.62 15.80
CA SER A 50 -13.24 -26.25 16.99
C SER A 50 -12.20 -26.88 17.90
N GLU A 51 -11.04 -27.24 17.38
CA GLU A 51 -9.94 -27.90 18.06
C GLU A 51 -8.79 -26.95 18.43
N LEU A 52 -8.95 -25.64 18.14
CA LEU A 52 -7.90 -24.64 18.35
C LEU A 52 -8.46 -23.48 19.16
N ASP A 53 -7.89 -23.22 20.33
CA ASP A 53 -8.20 -22.02 21.12
C ASP A 53 -7.37 -20.81 20.69
N SER A 54 -6.10 -21.04 20.34
CA SER A 54 -5.18 -20.04 19.79
C SER A 54 -4.11 -20.75 18.94
N GLY A 55 -3.55 -20.08 17.95
CA GLY A 55 -2.49 -20.60 17.08
C GLY A 55 -2.77 -20.45 15.59
N THR A 56 -2.15 -21.28 14.78
CA THR A 56 -2.19 -21.18 13.33
C THR A 56 -2.93 -22.33 12.68
N ILE A 57 -3.84 -22.03 11.77
CA ILE A 57 -4.46 -22.99 10.86
C ILE A 57 -3.86 -22.80 9.47
N MET A 58 -3.25 -23.86 8.95
CA MET A 58 -2.63 -23.89 7.63
C MET A 58 -3.38 -24.82 6.68
N PHE A 59 -3.53 -24.37 5.44
CA PHE A 59 -4.07 -25.23 4.40
C PHE A 59 -2.97 -26.03 3.74
N ARG A 60 -3.21 -27.32 3.51
CA ARG A 60 -2.34 -28.20 2.75
C ARG A 60 -2.95 -28.43 1.38
N ALA A 61 -2.30 -27.92 0.36
CA ALA A 61 -2.73 -28.05 -1.02
C ALA A 61 -1.91 -29.15 -1.73
N THR A 62 -2.56 -30.08 -2.40
CA THR A 62 -1.93 -31.08 -3.27
C THR A 62 -2.11 -30.76 -4.73
N GLU A 63 -3.17 -30.05 -5.06
CA GLU A 63 -3.52 -29.61 -6.41
C GLU A 63 -3.41 -28.10 -6.53
N LYS A 64 -3.47 -27.59 -7.75
CA LYS A 64 -3.40 -26.13 -7.99
C LYS A 64 -4.58 -25.40 -7.39
N ILE A 65 -5.78 -25.96 -7.49
CA ILE A 65 -7.03 -25.39 -7.05
C ILE A 65 -7.61 -26.26 -5.94
N ASN A 66 -7.80 -25.66 -4.77
CA ASN A 66 -8.34 -26.33 -3.59
C ASN A 66 -9.59 -25.57 -3.16
N ILE A 67 -10.76 -26.10 -3.49
CA ILE A 67 -12.05 -25.44 -3.29
C ILE A 67 -12.66 -25.86 -1.96
N PHE A 68 -13.06 -24.86 -1.16
CA PHE A 68 -13.83 -25.01 0.07
C PHE A 68 -15.19 -24.30 -0.11
N ARG A 69 -16.27 -25.02 0.17
CA ARG A 69 -17.65 -24.52 0.12
C ARG A 69 -18.27 -24.63 1.50
N GLU A 70 -17.71 -23.97 2.46
CA GLU A 70 -18.20 -23.96 3.83
C GLU A 70 -18.39 -22.53 4.32
N GLU A 71 -19.41 -22.31 5.11
CA GLU A 71 -19.55 -21.09 5.90
C GLU A 71 -18.78 -21.27 7.20
N VAL A 72 -17.82 -20.40 7.41
CA VAL A 72 -16.88 -20.44 8.55
C VAL A 72 -17.29 -19.39 9.58
N ILE A 73 -17.68 -19.86 10.76
CA ILE A 73 -18.06 -18.99 11.88
C ILE A 73 -16.92 -18.93 12.90
N ILE A 74 -16.35 -17.74 13.08
CA ILE A 74 -15.31 -17.45 14.07
C ILE A 74 -15.96 -16.58 15.15
N ASP A 75 -16.42 -17.20 16.23
CA ASP A 75 -17.14 -16.51 17.30
C ASP A 75 -16.42 -16.66 18.64
N GLY A 76 -16.06 -15.52 19.25
CA GLY A 76 -15.41 -15.47 20.54
C GLY A 76 -13.98 -16.05 20.56
N LYS A 77 -13.30 -16.11 19.42
CA LYS A 77 -11.92 -16.62 19.31
C LYS A 77 -10.89 -15.50 19.43
N GLU A 78 -9.71 -15.87 19.93
CA GLU A 78 -8.58 -14.93 20.07
C GLU A 78 -7.27 -15.58 19.58
N ASN A 79 -6.41 -14.74 18.98
CA ASN A 79 -5.05 -15.13 18.56
C ASN A 79 -5.04 -16.31 17.58
N ILE A 80 -5.86 -16.23 16.53
CA ILE A 80 -5.95 -17.23 15.47
C ILE A 80 -5.41 -16.64 14.17
N THR A 81 -4.47 -17.36 13.56
CA THR A 81 -4.02 -17.10 12.20
C THR A 81 -4.54 -18.19 11.26
N ILE A 82 -5.23 -17.79 10.20
CA ILE A 82 -5.74 -18.68 9.14
C ILE A 82 -5.03 -18.27 7.86
N LYS A 83 -4.20 -19.15 7.31
CA LYS A 83 -3.45 -18.80 6.12
C LYS A 83 -3.33 -19.93 5.11
N GLY A 84 -3.39 -19.53 3.85
CA GLY A 84 -2.91 -20.35 2.75
C GLY A 84 -1.45 -20.71 2.99
N TYR A 85 -1.00 -21.81 2.44
CA TYR A 85 0.36 -22.30 2.63
C TYR A 85 1.37 -21.29 2.08
N GLY A 86 2.51 -21.14 2.77
CA GLY A 86 3.46 -20.04 2.69
C GLY A 86 4.07 -19.66 1.34
N ALA A 87 4.62 -18.46 1.30
CA ALA A 87 5.03 -17.66 0.15
C ALA A 87 6.22 -18.24 -0.61
N GLY A 88 6.76 -19.24 -0.64
CA GLY A 88 7.91 -19.71 -1.44
C GLY A 88 7.56 -20.79 -2.46
N ASP A 89 6.64 -21.69 -2.13
CA ASP A 89 6.39 -22.89 -2.97
C ASP A 89 5.07 -22.84 -3.75
N LEU A 90 4.29 -21.73 -3.68
CA LEU A 90 2.84 -21.84 -3.83
C LEU A 90 2.12 -20.69 -4.55
N ILE A 91 2.77 -19.89 -5.33
CA ILE A 91 2.11 -19.02 -6.31
C ILE A 91 1.16 -19.84 -7.21
N ASN A 92 1.25 -21.13 -7.16
CA ASN A 92 0.52 -22.08 -8.00
C ASN A 92 -0.55 -22.91 -7.29
N ARG A 93 -0.90 -22.61 -6.02
CA ARG A 93 -1.86 -23.40 -5.28
C ARG A 93 -2.84 -22.51 -4.54
N TYR A 94 -4.01 -22.36 -5.11
CA TYR A 94 -5.04 -21.49 -4.57
C TYR A 94 -5.92 -22.21 -3.57
N ILE A 95 -6.10 -21.58 -2.43
CA ILE A 95 -7.10 -21.98 -1.44
C ILE A 95 -8.32 -21.09 -1.67
N ILE A 96 -9.35 -21.65 -2.31
CA ILE A 96 -10.52 -20.91 -2.77
C ILE A 96 -11.71 -21.20 -1.87
N PHE A 97 -12.23 -20.16 -1.25
CA PHE A 97 -13.53 -20.18 -0.61
C PHE A 97 -14.59 -19.74 -1.63
N ASP A 98 -15.35 -20.72 -2.11
CA ASP A 98 -16.29 -20.57 -3.24
C ASP A 98 -17.73 -20.46 -2.73
N GLY A 99 -18.36 -19.31 -2.98
CA GLY A 99 -19.76 -19.04 -2.64
C GLY A 99 -20.78 -19.61 -3.63
N THR A 100 -20.31 -20.40 -4.60
CA THR A 100 -21.19 -20.97 -5.63
C THR A 100 -21.51 -22.43 -5.37
N THR A 101 -22.59 -22.88 -6.01
CA THR A 101 -22.95 -24.30 -6.19
C THR A 101 -22.67 -24.69 -7.63
N ASP A 102 -22.13 -25.89 -7.82
CA ASP A 102 -21.86 -26.45 -9.13
C ASP A 102 -23.17 -26.87 -9.78
N LEU A 103 -23.44 -26.38 -10.96
CA LEU A 103 -24.62 -26.66 -11.76
C LEU A 103 -24.30 -27.46 -13.02
N SER A 104 -23.06 -27.93 -13.17
CA SER A 104 -22.61 -28.66 -14.37
C SER A 104 -23.25 -30.05 -14.52
N GLU A 105 -23.82 -30.62 -13.45
CA GLU A 105 -24.48 -31.89 -13.48
C GLU A 105 -25.97 -31.82 -13.93
N TYR A 106 -26.55 -30.61 -14.02
CA TYR A 106 -27.88 -30.42 -14.53
C TYR A 106 -27.91 -30.57 -16.05
N ASN A 107 -28.94 -31.23 -16.58
CA ASN A 107 -29.11 -31.44 -18.02
C ASN A 107 -29.76 -30.22 -18.67
N TRP A 108 -29.04 -29.58 -19.54
CA TRP A 108 -29.50 -28.46 -20.33
C TRP A 108 -30.17 -28.91 -21.62
N THR A 109 -31.32 -28.34 -21.91
CA THR A 109 -32.11 -28.59 -23.10
C THR A 109 -31.93 -27.40 -24.04
N ASP A 110 -31.54 -27.68 -25.28
CA ASP A 110 -31.50 -26.70 -26.36
C ASP A 110 -32.90 -26.31 -26.80
N LEU A 111 -33.25 -25.04 -26.71
CA LEU A 111 -34.51 -24.48 -27.15
C LEU A 111 -34.43 -23.83 -28.55
N GLY A 112 -33.25 -23.85 -29.17
CA GLY A 112 -32.94 -23.10 -30.39
C GLY A 112 -32.52 -21.68 -30.10
N ASN A 113 -32.01 -21.00 -31.11
CA ASN A 113 -31.49 -19.62 -31.03
C ASN A 113 -30.40 -19.42 -29.95
N ASN A 114 -29.59 -20.44 -29.68
CA ASN A 114 -28.56 -20.45 -28.65
C ASN A 114 -29.08 -20.33 -27.20
N ILE A 115 -30.37 -20.52 -26.99
CA ILE A 115 -31.00 -20.50 -25.68
C ILE A 115 -31.09 -21.92 -25.14
N TYR A 116 -30.55 -22.11 -23.94
CA TYR A 116 -30.58 -23.39 -23.23
C TYR A 116 -31.33 -23.24 -21.91
N LYS A 117 -32.03 -24.29 -21.54
CA LYS A 117 -32.84 -24.33 -20.33
C LYS A 117 -32.51 -25.55 -19.47
N THR A 118 -32.47 -25.34 -18.17
CA THR A 118 -32.53 -26.42 -17.17
C THR A 118 -33.47 -26.04 -16.03
N THR A 119 -33.69 -26.95 -15.09
CA THR A 119 -34.41 -26.67 -13.85
C THR A 119 -33.54 -27.09 -12.68
N ILE A 120 -33.28 -26.16 -11.79
CA ILE A 120 -32.42 -26.34 -10.61
C ILE A 120 -33.27 -26.35 -9.33
N ASP A 121 -32.81 -27.04 -8.30
CA ASP A 121 -33.47 -27.17 -7.01
C ASP A 121 -32.94 -26.20 -5.95
N THR A 122 -32.02 -25.29 -6.36
CA THR A 122 -31.44 -24.25 -5.50
C THR A 122 -31.75 -22.87 -6.06
N THR A 123 -31.69 -21.88 -5.20
CA THR A 123 -31.89 -20.48 -5.59
C THR A 123 -30.54 -19.80 -5.79
N ILE A 124 -30.33 -19.22 -6.96
CA ILE A 124 -29.11 -18.52 -7.32
C ILE A 124 -29.41 -17.06 -7.68
N TRP A 125 -28.47 -16.17 -7.44
CA TRP A 125 -28.62 -14.75 -7.79
C TRP A 125 -27.44 -14.17 -8.59
N GLN A 126 -26.50 -15.01 -8.98
CA GLN A 126 -25.41 -14.72 -9.91
C GLN A 126 -25.03 -16.02 -10.61
N LEU A 127 -24.74 -15.96 -11.89
CA LEU A 127 -24.39 -17.14 -12.70
C LEU A 127 -23.02 -16.96 -13.32
N PHE A 128 -22.24 -18.03 -13.35
CA PHE A 128 -20.94 -18.11 -13.99
C PHE A 128 -20.90 -19.28 -14.95
N ILE A 129 -20.33 -19.05 -16.13
CA ILE A 129 -19.99 -20.10 -17.09
C ILE A 129 -18.48 -19.99 -17.36
N ASP A 130 -17.75 -21.10 -17.13
CA ASP A 130 -16.29 -21.17 -17.20
C ASP A 130 -15.60 -20.02 -16.42
N GLY A 131 -16.09 -19.74 -15.20
CA GLY A 131 -15.59 -18.71 -14.30
C GLY A 131 -15.93 -17.27 -14.68
N LYS A 132 -16.54 -17.02 -15.84
CA LYS A 132 -16.99 -15.70 -16.30
C LYS A 132 -18.40 -15.40 -15.81
N GLU A 133 -18.62 -14.22 -15.28
CA GLU A 133 -19.94 -13.77 -14.86
C GLU A 133 -20.85 -13.57 -16.08
N MET A 134 -22.06 -14.11 -15.99
CA MET A 134 -23.12 -13.92 -16.96
C MET A 134 -23.95 -12.69 -16.59
N VAL A 135 -24.37 -11.93 -17.58
CA VAL A 135 -25.23 -10.75 -17.38
C VAL A 135 -26.67 -11.18 -17.13
N MET A 136 -27.32 -10.64 -16.11
CA MET A 136 -28.77 -10.79 -15.95
C MET A 136 -29.45 -10.25 -17.20
N ALA A 137 -30.36 -11.03 -17.82
CA ALA A 137 -31.11 -10.62 -19.00
C ALA A 137 -31.62 -9.18 -18.85
N ARG A 138 -31.21 -8.27 -19.71
CA ARG A 138 -31.43 -6.83 -19.52
C ARG A 138 -31.64 -6.07 -20.84
N TRP A 139 -32.23 -4.91 -20.71
CA TRP A 139 -32.41 -3.95 -21.77
C TRP A 139 -32.07 -2.52 -21.27
N PRO A 140 -31.28 -1.69 -21.96
CA PRO A 140 -30.45 -2.06 -23.14
C PRO A 140 -29.35 -3.06 -22.80
N ASN A 141 -28.87 -3.78 -23.83
CA ASN A 141 -27.84 -4.81 -23.65
C ASN A 141 -26.50 -4.22 -23.21
N ALA A 142 -25.79 -4.95 -22.37
CA ALA A 142 -24.45 -4.63 -21.89
C ALA A 142 -23.69 -5.90 -21.56
N GLN A 143 -22.36 -5.84 -21.54
CA GLN A 143 -21.51 -7.00 -21.34
C GLN A 143 -20.38 -6.72 -20.34
N PHE A 144 -19.94 -7.74 -19.61
CA PHE A 144 -18.77 -7.65 -18.75
C PHE A 144 -17.46 -7.74 -19.54
N ASN A 145 -17.41 -8.53 -20.60
CA ASN A 145 -16.21 -8.78 -21.39
C ASN A 145 -15.68 -7.55 -22.12
N ASP A 146 -16.55 -6.73 -22.70
CA ASP A 146 -16.22 -5.47 -23.38
C ASP A 146 -16.29 -4.24 -22.47
N LYS A 147 -16.60 -4.43 -21.21
CA LYS A 147 -16.74 -3.36 -20.19
C LYS A 147 -17.91 -2.40 -20.42
N SER A 148 -18.77 -2.66 -21.42
CA SER A 148 -19.93 -1.79 -21.73
C SER A 148 -20.90 -1.66 -20.55
N ILE A 149 -20.95 -2.64 -19.66
CA ILE A 149 -21.79 -2.61 -18.47
C ILE A 149 -21.43 -1.48 -17.49
N TYR A 150 -20.20 -0.92 -17.61
CA TYR A 150 -19.73 0.21 -16.81
C TYR A 150 -19.90 1.56 -17.53
N SER A 151 -20.59 1.59 -18.70
CA SER A 151 -20.78 2.79 -19.52
C SER A 151 -22.21 3.29 -19.47
N TRP A 152 -22.39 4.62 -19.47
CA TRP A 152 -23.66 5.27 -19.69
C TRP A 152 -24.31 4.90 -21.05
N ASP A 153 -23.54 4.55 -22.05
CA ASP A 153 -24.05 4.24 -23.40
C ASP A 153 -24.96 3.01 -23.41
N THR A 154 -24.93 2.21 -22.35
CA THR A 154 -25.80 1.03 -22.15
C THR A 154 -26.94 1.31 -21.14
N TRP A 155 -27.21 2.56 -20.88
CA TRP A 155 -28.39 2.99 -20.11
C TRP A 155 -29.33 3.72 -21.05
N ALA A 156 -30.61 3.43 -20.95
CA ALA A 156 -31.65 4.18 -21.61
C ALA A 156 -31.91 5.48 -20.86
N GLN A 157 -32.47 6.45 -21.56
CA GLN A 157 -32.87 7.74 -20.99
C GLN A 157 -34.38 7.93 -21.09
N GLY A 158 -34.99 8.48 -20.06
CA GLY A 158 -36.36 8.96 -20.12
C GLY A 158 -36.44 10.38 -20.67
N ASP A 159 -37.51 10.68 -21.45
CA ASP A 159 -37.82 12.04 -21.90
C ASP A 159 -38.03 12.95 -20.71
N GLU A 160 -37.23 14.00 -20.58
CA GLU A 160 -37.28 14.95 -19.44
C GLU A 160 -38.61 15.67 -19.30
N SER A 161 -39.29 15.89 -20.44
CA SER A 161 -40.55 16.66 -20.47
C SER A 161 -41.80 15.81 -20.20
N LEU A 162 -41.74 14.50 -20.46
CA LEU A 162 -42.86 13.59 -20.38
C LEU A 162 -42.78 12.65 -19.19
N SER A 163 -41.56 12.37 -18.68
CA SER A 163 -41.36 11.49 -17.52
C SER A 163 -41.60 12.27 -16.22
N PHE A 164 -42.09 11.55 -15.21
CA PHE A 164 -42.33 12.12 -13.89
C PHE A 164 -42.18 11.03 -12.80
N ASN A 165 -42.12 11.42 -11.54
CA ASN A 165 -41.94 10.48 -10.44
C ASN A 165 -43.04 9.40 -10.47
N GLY A 166 -42.67 8.15 -10.67
CA GLY A 166 -43.57 7.00 -10.82
C GLY A 166 -43.81 6.57 -12.28
N THR A 167 -43.33 7.32 -13.28
CA THR A 167 -43.54 6.98 -14.69
C THR A 167 -42.35 7.43 -15.51
N VAL A 168 -41.79 6.54 -16.30
CA VAL A 168 -40.76 6.84 -17.31
C VAL A 168 -41.37 6.73 -18.69
N VAL A 169 -41.27 7.77 -19.48
CA VAL A 169 -41.48 7.73 -20.94
C VAL A 169 -40.08 7.65 -21.56
N VAL A 170 -39.81 6.58 -22.26
CA VAL A 170 -38.47 6.33 -22.82
C VAL A 170 -38.20 7.32 -23.95
N ASP A 171 -37.05 7.93 -23.99
CA ASP A 171 -36.60 8.78 -25.10
C ASP A 171 -36.15 7.89 -26.28
N SER A 172 -37.01 7.80 -27.28
CA SER A 172 -36.78 6.95 -28.46
C SER A 172 -35.68 7.45 -29.41
N GLU A 173 -35.09 8.62 -29.16
CA GLU A 173 -33.89 9.03 -29.90
C GLU A 173 -32.67 8.18 -29.52
N TYR A 174 -32.64 7.65 -28.30
CA TYR A 174 -31.54 6.83 -27.80
C TYR A 174 -31.87 5.35 -27.78
N HIS A 175 -33.02 4.95 -27.25
CA HIS A 175 -33.44 3.56 -27.14
C HIS A 175 -34.97 3.46 -27.30
N ASP A 176 -35.45 2.39 -27.89
CA ASP A 176 -36.90 2.19 -28.12
C ASP A 176 -37.40 0.92 -27.45
N MET A 177 -38.09 1.05 -26.32
CA MET A 177 -38.66 -0.05 -25.55
C MET A 177 -39.91 -0.65 -26.19
N SER A 178 -40.51 0.00 -27.16
CA SER A 178 -41.69 -0.51 -27.87
C SER A 178 -41.39 -1.73 -28.73
N GLU A 179 -40.12 -2.02 -29.03
CA GLU A 179 -39.68 -3.22 -29.73
C GLU A 179 -39.79 -4.51 -28.89
N ILE A 180 -39.93 -4.38 -27.54
CA ILE A 180 -40.09 -5.53 -26.66
C ILE A 180 -41.45 -6.19 -26.93
N SER A 181 -41.39 -7.47 -27.37
CA SER A 181 -42.54 -8.18 -27.94
C SER A 181 -43.57 -8.62 -26.92
N ASN A 182 -43.22 -8.65 -25.62
CA ASN A 182 -44.13 -9.14 -24.57
C ASN A 182 -44.19 -8.18 -23.38
N PRO A 183 -45.20 -8.25 -22.52
CA PRO A 183 -45.18 -7.54 -21.26
C PRO A 183 -44.06 -8.06 -20.36
N LEU A 184 -43.44 -7.15 -19.61
CA LEU A 184 -42.38 -7.52 -18.68
C LEU A 184 -42.96 -7.73 -17.28
N ASP A 185 -43.37 -8.97 -16.99
CA ASP A 185 -44.10 -9.29 -15.75
C ASP A 185 -43.19 -9.43 -14.50
N THR A 186 -41.94 -9.76 -14.69
CA THR A 186 -40.98 -9.97 -13.59
C THR A 186 -39.90 -8.94 -13.51
N ALA A 187 -39.80 -8.08 -14.50
CA ALA A 187 -38.74 -7.08 -14.64
C ALA A 187 -38.75 -6.04 -13.53
N HIS A 188 -37.57 -5.55 -13.29
CA HIS A 188 -37.33 -4.37 -12.46
C HIS A 188 -36.39 -3.41 -13.17
N ALA A 189 -36.53 -2.12 -12.88
CA ALA A 189 -35.67 -1.09 -13.42
C ALA A 189 -34.67 -0.58 -12.38
N ILE A 190 -33.47 -0.32 -12.83
CA ILE A 190 -32.44 0.41 -12.12
C ILE A 190 -32.59 1.88 -12.53
N LEU A 191 -32.99 2.74 -11.61
CA LEU A 191 -33.51 4.07 -11.85
C LEU A 191 -32.55 5.14 -11.28
N ASN A 192 -31.76 5.77 -12.11
CA ASN A 192 -30.95 6.94 -11.74
C ASN A 192 -31.77 8.20 -11.93
N LEU A 193 -32.56 8.51 -10.94
CA LEU A 193 -33.49 9.66 -10.89
C LEU A 193 -33.07 10.72 -9.89
N GLY A 194 -31.89 10.62 -9.32
CA GLY A 194 -31.34 11.56 -8.35
C GLY A 194 -29.93 12.01 -8.68
N SER A 195 -29.49 13.15 -8.19
CA SER A 195 -28.15 13.65 -8.46
C SER A 195 -27.04 12.71 -8.01
N PHE A 196 -27.28 11.96 -6.93
CA PHE A 196 -26.32 11.04 -6.31
C PHE A 196 -27.00 9.77 -5.78
N ARG A 197 -28.15 9.41 -6.34
CA ARG A 197 -28.92 8.23 -5.94
C ARG A 197 -29.51 7.49 -7.11
N THR A 198 -29.45 6.19 -7.02
CA THR A 198 -30.07 5.23 -7.94
C THR A 198 -30.91 4.26 -7.11
N TRP A 199 -32.10 4.01 -7.56
CA TRP A 199 -33.04 3.09 -6.93
C TRP A 199 -33.34 1.93 -7.86
N ASN A 200 -33.79 0.82 -7.31
CA ASN A 200 -34.45 -0.19 -8.10
C ASN A 200 -35.95 -0.27 -7.73
N SER A 201 -36.74 -0.66 -8.68
CA SER A 201 -38.18 -0.86 -8.50
C SER A 201 -38.71 -1.91 -9.49
N LYS A 202 -39.68 -2.65 -9.06
CA LYS A 202 -40.51 -3.39 -10.03
C LYS A 202 -41.15 -2.42 -10.99
N ILE A 203 -41.32 -2.83 -12.21
CA ILE A 203 -41.96 -2.04 -13.24
C ILE A 203 -43.26 -2.74 -13.72
N ASP A 204 -44.13 -1.94 -14.30
CA ASP A 204 -45.27 -2.39 -15.08
C ASP A 204 -45.11 -1.84 -16.49
N HIS A 205 -44.85 -2.72 -17.43
CA HIS A 205 -44.62 -2.42 -18.84
C HIS A 205 -45.56 -3.28 -19.70
N ALA A 206 -46.43 -2.64 -20.47
CA ALA A 206 -47.28 -3.32 -21.41
C ALA A 206 -46.62 -3.46 -22.80
N GLN A 207 -46.83 -4.55 -23.46
CA GLN A 207 -46.33 -4.83 -24.81
C GLN A 207 -46.46 -3.64 -25.77
N GLY A 208 -45.38 -3.34 -26.47
CA GLY A 208 -45.36 -2.34 -27.52
C GLY A 208 -45.48 -0.90 -27.04
N ASN A 209 -45.33 -0.68 -25.73
CA ASN A 209 -45.29 0.66 -25.15
C ASN A 209 -43.84 1.14 -24.95
N ASN A 210 -43.64 2.45 -25.18
CA ASN A 210 -42.39 3.13 -24.86
C ASN A 210 -42.49 3.86 -23.50
N THR A 211 -43.27 3.26 -22.58
CA THR A 211 -43.53 3.84 -21.24
C THR A 211 -43.71 2.70 -20.24
N PHE A 212 -43.10 2.87 -19.07
CA PHE A 212 -43.39 1.97 -17.95
C PHE A 212 -43.66 2.77 -16.67
N THR A 213 -44.36 2.15 -15.73
CA THR A 213 -44.58 2.72 -14.39
C THR A 213 -43.77 1.95 -13.36
N PHE A 214 -43.41 2.65 -12.26
CA PHE A 214 -42.73 2.06 -11.12
C PHE A 214 -43.40 2.51 -9.82
N ASP A 215 -43.40 1.68 -8.78
CA ASP A 215 -44.11 1.94 -7.54
C ASP A 215 -43.23 2.46 -6.41
N ARG A 216 -41.95 2.76 -6.70
CA ARG A 216 -40.98 3.29 -5.73
C ARG A 216 -41.37 4.70 -5.31
N ASN A 217 -41.57 4.90 -4.00
CA ASN A 217 -41.81 6.23 -3.47
C ASN A 217 -40.50 7.02 -3.30
N ILE A 218 -40.23 7.92 -4.23
CA ILE A 218 -39.07 8.84 -4.19
C ILE A 218 -39.57 10.20 -3.73
N SER A 219 -38.94 10.75 -2.69
CA SER A 219 -39.35 12.09 -2.19
C SER A 219 -38.99 13.20 -3.21
N ASP A 220 -39.84 14.24 -3.30
CA ASP A 220 -39.70 15.31 -4.29
C ASP A 220 -38.36 16.06 -4.22
N ASN A 221 -37.73 16.13 -3.04
CA ASN A 221 -36.43 16.75 -2.90
C ASN A 221 -35.25 15.86 -3.41
N GLN A 222 -35.47 14.57 -3.57
CA GLN A 222 -34.49 13.62 -4.08
C GLN A 222 -34.67 13.33 -5.57
N TYR A 223 -35.90 13.37 -6.05
CA TYR A 223 -36.21 13.21 -7.45
C TYR A 223 -35.71 14.40 -8.29
N LYS A 224 -35.03 14.07 -9.41
CA LYS A 224 -34.46 15.06 -10.35
C LYS A 224 -34.86 14.69 -11.77
N ASP A 225 -35.75 15.49 -12.34
CA ASP A 225 -36.30 15.28 -13.69
C ASP A 225 -35.27 15.26 -14.82
N LYS A 226 -34.13 15.89 -14.61
CA LYS A 226 -33.05 15.97 -15.61
C LYS A 226 -32.16 14.73 -15.73
N HIS A 227 -32.37 13.69 -14.90
CA HIS A 227 -31.46 12.58 -14.86
C HIS A 227 -32.00 11.31 -15.51
N HIS A 228 -33.17 10.93 -15.35
CA HIS A 228 -33.95 9.81 -15.95
C HIS A 228 -33.14 8.72 -16.69
N TYR A 229 -31.95 8.38 -16.23
CA TYR A 229 -31.19 7.27 -16.78
C TYR A 229 -31.61 5.98 -16.12
N PHE A 230 -31.76 4.91 -16.90
CA PHE A 230 -32.18 3.64 -16.38
C PHE A 230 -31.78 2.48 -17.28
N PHE A 231 -31.85 1.28 -16.75
CA PHE A 231 -31.95 0.04 -17.50
C PHE A 231 -32.96 -0.89 -16.83
N VAL A 232 -33.45 -1.86 -17.58
CA VAL A 232 -34.43 -2.85 -17.09
C VAL A 232 -33.79 -4.23 -17.15
N GLU A 233 -34.04 -5.09 -16.14
CA GLU A 233 -33.47 -6.43 -16.09
C GLU A 233 -34.41 -7.41 -15.37
N GLY A 234 -34.10 -8.71 -15.43
CA GLY A 234 -34.79 -9.75 -14.64
C GLY A 234 -36.10 -10.23 -15.21
N ASP A 235 -36.21 -10.27 -16.53
CA ASP A 235 -37.32 -10.91 -17.23
C ASP A 235 -36.82 -11.80 -18.37
N PHE A 236 -37.53 -12.91 -18.62
CA PHE A 236 -37.18 -13.85 -19.70
C PHE A 236 -37.21 -13.18 -21.07
N ASP A 237 -38.16 -12.29 -21.31
CA ASP A 237 -38.34 -11.60 -22.58
C ASP A 237 -37.24 -10.58 -22.91
N LEU A 238 -36.28 -10.39 -21.99
CA LEU A 238 -35.06 -9.63 -22.18
C LEU A 238 -33.84 -10.52 -22.49
N LEU A 239 -34.00 -11.84 -22.55
CA LEU A 239 -32.93 -12.80 -22.84
C LEU A 239 -32.70 -12.86 -24.35
N ASP A 240 -31.95 -11.95 -24.93
CA ASP A 240 -31.79 -11.79 -26.38
C ASP A 240 -30.33 -11.67 -26.83
N THR A 241 -29.37 -11.65 -25.90
CA THR A 241 -27.94 -11.46 -26.18
C THR A 241 -27.10 -12.57 -25.54
N VAL A 242 -26.05 -12.99 -26.23
CA VAL A 242 -25.06 -13.97 -25.71
C VAL A 242 -24.47 -13.50 -24.38
N ASN A 243 -24.27 -14.45 -23.48
CA ASN A 243 -23.82 -14.25 -22.08
C ASN A 243 -24.89 -13.68 -21.15
N GLU A 244 -26.15 -13.70 -21.56
CA GLU A 244 -27.25 -13.38 -20.66
C GLU A 244 -27.87 -14.64 -20.04
N TRP A 245 -28.49 -14.43 -18.88
CA TRP A 245 -29.21 -15.47 -18.15
C TRP A 245 -30.44 -14.94 -17.43
N TYR A 246 -31.39 -15.83 -17.19
CA TYR A 246 -32.57 -15.55 -16.40
C TYR A 246 -32.92 -16.77 -15.53
N HIS A 247 -33.27 -16.54 -14.27
CA HIS A 247 -33.74 -17.55 -13.32
C HIS A 247 -35.09 -17.19 -12.78
N ASN A 248 -36.02 -18.16 -12.83
CA ASN A 248 -37.31 -18.04 -12.16
C ASN A 248 -37.27 -18.77 -10.81
N PRO A 249 -37.12 -18.09 -9.68
CA PRO A 249 -36.95 -18.72 -8.36
C PRO A 249 -38.22 -19.43 -7.87
N LYS A 250 -39.40 -19.22 -8.52
CA LYS A 250 -40.64 -19.85 -8.12
C LYS A 250 -40.75 -21.31 -8.56
N ASN A 251 -40.17 -21.64 -9.68
CA ASN A 251 -40.24 -22.99 -10.24
C ASN A 251 -38.87 -23.62 -10.52
N GLY A 252 -37.79 -22.89 -10.27
CA GLY A 252 -36.41 -23.33 -10.45
C GLY A 252 -35.91 -23.32 -11.89
N ASP A 253 -36.71 -22.84 -12.85
CA ASP A 253 -36.28 -22.76 -14.25
C ASP A 253 -35.14 -21.77 -14.42
N LEU A 254 -34.13 -22.17 -15.15
CA LEU A 254 -32.93 -21.42 -15.44
C LEU A 254 -32.65 -21.44 -16.94
N TRP A 255 -32.48 -20.29 -17.54
CA TRP A 255 -32.14 -20.12 -18.94
C TRP A 255 -30.82 -19.36 -19.11
N VAL A 256 -30.08 -19.73 -20.13
CA VAL A 256 -28.90 -19.02 -20.57
C VAL A 256 -28.86 -18.88 -22.09
N MET A 257 -28.28 -17.82 -22.56
CA MET A 257 -27.96 -17.67 -23.98
C MET A 257 -26.41 -17.68 -24.14
N THR A 258 -25.92 -18.71 -24.83
CA THR A 258 -24.49 -18.90 -25.09
C THR A 258 -24.13 -18.51 -26.52
N ASP A 259 -22.89 -18.67 -26.91
CA ASP A 259 -22.40 -18.48 -28.29
C ASP A 259 -22.74 -19.66 -29.24
N GLY A 260 -23.57 -20.58 -28.77
CA GLY A 260 -23.91 -21.86 -29.42
C GLY A 260 -23.24 -23.07 -28.77
N THR A 261 -22.32 -22.85 -27.83
CA THR A 261 -21.72 -23.90 -27.02
C THR A 261 -22.75 -24.43 -26.02
N ASN A 262 -22.95 -25.75 -25.97
CA ASN A 262 -23.90 -26.35 -25.07
C ASN A 262 -23.39 -26.26 -23.61
N PRO A 263 -24.20 -25.72 -22.68
CA PRO A 263 -23.81 -25.67 -21.25
C PRO A 263 -23.51 -27.02 -20.62
N ASN A 264 -23.96 -28.13 -21.18
CA ASN A 264 -23.57 -29.47 -20.73
C ASN A 264 -22.07 -29.75 -20.89
N ASP A 265 -21.37 -29.02 -21.77
CA ASP A 265 -19.95 -29.15 -22.03
C ASP A 265 -19.11 -28.14 -21.26
N LEU A 266 -19.75 -27.23 -20.49
CA LEU A 266 -19.16 -26.10 -19.80
C LEU A 266 -19.23 -26.30 -18.27
N GLU A 267 -18.37 -25.56 -17.54
CA GLU A 267 -18.52 -25.45 -16.09
C GLU A 267 -19.53 -24.36 -15.76
N VAL A 268 -20.68 -24.75 -15.20
CA VAL A 268 -21.76 -23.83 -14.83
C VAL A 268 -21.87 -23.74 -13.31
N LYS A 269 -21.84 -22.55 -12.76
CA LYS A 269 -21.92 -22.30 -11.32
C LYS A 269 -22.91 -21.20 -11.00
N GLY A 270 -23.67 -21.37 -9.93
CA GLY A 270 -24.60 -20.37 -9.40
C GLY A 270 -24.20 -19.90 -8.00
N LYS A 271 -24.23 -18.59 -7.74
CA LYS A 271 -23.98 -18.04 -6.40
C LYS A 271 -25.15 -18.41 -5.48
N THR A 272 -24.80 -19.03 -4.33
CA THR A 272 -25.76 -19.45 -3.30
C THR A 272 -25.41 -18.95 -1.91
N SER A 273 -24.19 -18.39 -1.72
CA SER A 273 -23.74 -17.81 -0.45
C SER A 273 -22.97 -16.51 -0.66
N THR A 274 -23.16 -15.54 0.21
CA THR A 274 -22.38 -14.31 0.18
C THR A 274 -21.16 -14.36 1.11
N TYR A 275 -21.29 -14.98 2.28
CA TYR A 275 -20.23 -14.95 3.28
C TYR A 275 -19.62 -16.34 3.47
N SER A 276 -18.35 -16.48 3.13
CA SER A 276 -17.55 -17.64 3.53
C SER A 276 -17.04 -17.52 4.96
N PHE A 277 -16.81 -16.29 5.45
CA PHE A 277 -16.36 -16.05 6.83
C PHE A 277 -17.30 -15.07 7.52
N ASP A 278 -17.79 -15.47 8.69
CA ASP A 278 -18.49 -14.60 9.65
C ASP A 278 -17.69 -14.54 10.96
N ILE A 279 -16.97 -13.43 11.15
CA ILE A 279 -16.10 -13.21 12.32
C ILE A 279 -16.81 -12.28 13.30
N ARG A 280 -17.04 -12.74 14.51
CA ARG A 280 -17.74 -11.97 15.52
C ARG A 280 -17.17 -12.19 16.91
N ASN A 281 -17.29 -11.16 17.75
CA ASN A 281 -16.86 -11.20 19.15
C ASN A 281 -15.41 -11.69 19.34
N SER A 282 -14.54 -11.46 18.35
CA SER A 282 -13.22 -12.07 18.23
C SER A 282 -12.10 -11.01 18.26
N LYS A 283 -10.89 -11.44 18.63
CA LYS A 283 -9.74 -10.55 18.77
C LYS A 283 -8.47 -11.18 18.23
N ASN A 284 -7.59 -10.35 17.62
CA ASN A 284 -6.31 -10.80 17.05
C ASN A 284 -6.50 -11.97 16.07
N ILE A 285 -7.39 -11.82 15.10
CA ILE A 285 -7.60 -12.80 14.04
C ILE A 285 -6.92 -12.33 12.78
N THR A 286 -6.07 -13.17 12.20
CA THR A 286 -5.42 -12.91 10.92
C THR A 286 -5.92 -13.88 9.87
N ILE A 287 -6.36 -13.35 8.72
CA ILE A 287 -6.71 -14.11 7.51
C ILE A 287 -5.74 -13.67 6.43
N GLU A 288 -5.03 -14.64 5.85
CA GLU A 288 -3.92 -14.36 4.98
C GLU A 288 -3.85 -15.34 3.81
N ASN A 289 -3.59 -14.81 2.62
CA ASN A 289 -3.28 -15.60 1.42
C ASN A 289 -4.38 -16.59 1.04
N LEU A 290 -5.63 -16.11 1.04
CA LEU A 290 -6.82 -16.86 0.63
C LEU A 290 -7.48 -16.19 -0.58
N PHE A 291 -8.20 -16.97 -1.35
CA PHE A 291 -9.02 -16.49 -2.45
C PHE A 291 -10.51 -16.70 -2.16
N PHE A 292 -11.29 -15.65 -2.29
CA PHE A 292 -12.74 -15.65 -2.15
C PHE A 292 -13.38 -15.47 -3.53
N PHE A 293 -13.98 -16.53 -4.06
CA PHE A 293 -14.70 -16.50 -5.33
C PHE A 293 -16.19 -16.42 -5.06
N SER A 294 -16.85 -15.41 -5.62
CA SER A 294 -18.29 -15.19 -5.43
C SER A 294 -18.72 -15.20 -3.96
N SER A 295 -17.81 -14.90 -3.07
CA SER A 295 -18.01 -14.86 -1.62
C SER A 295 -17.11 -13.82 -0.97
N THR A 296 -17.36 -13.52 0.31
CA THR A 296 -16.61 -12.53 1.05
C THR A 296 -16.60 -12.78 2.56
N VAL A 297 -16.12 -11.80 3.31
CA VAL A 297 -16.02 -11.83 4.77
C VAL A 297 -16.93 -10.78 5.41
N LYS A 298 -17.49 -11.13 6.56
CA LYS A 298 -18.23 -10.25 7.43
C LYS A 298 -17.62 -10.26 8.81
N VAL A 299 -17.31 -9.09 9.33
CA VAL A 299 -16.74 -8.92 10.67
C VAL A 299 -17.64 -8.07 11.53
N SER A 300 -17.85 -8.42 12.78
CA SER A 300 -18.64 -7.63 13.73
C SER A 300 -18.11 -7.79 15.16
N SER A 301 -18.33 -6.79 16.00
CA SER A 301 -18.01 -6.83 17.47
C SER A 301 -16.57 -7.32 17.76
N SER A 302 -15.60 -6.95 16.95
CA SER A 302 -14.27 -7.53 16.95
C SER A 302 -13.16 -6.46 16.97
N GLU A 303 -11.95 -6.86 17.30
CA GLU A 303 -10.80 -5.97 17.43
C GLU A 303 -9.52 -6.64 16.92
N ASN A 304 -8.61 -5.83 16.32
CA ASN A 304 -7.33 -6.30 15.79
C ASN A 304 -7.49 -7.43 14.77
N ILE A 305 -8.38 -7.25 13.82
CA ILE A 305 -8.58 -8.19 12.72
C ILE A 305 -7.69 -7.78 11.56
N VAL A 306 -6.91 -8.71 11.04
CA VAL A 306 -6.04 -8.50 9.88
C VAL A 306 -6.53 -9.37 8.73
N ILE A 307 -6.87 -8.75 7.59
CA ILE A 307 -7.19 -9.45 6.35
C ILE A 307 -6.20 -8.96 5.31
N GLN A 308 -5.32 -9.85 4.90
CA GLN A 308 -4.19 -9.45 4.05
C GLN A 308 -3.86 -10.49 2.99
N ASP A 309 -3.27 -10.01 1.88
CA ASP A 309 -2.78 -10.86 0.80
C ASP A 309 -3.87 -11.79 0.24
N CYS A 310 -5.12 -11.33 0.24
CA CYS A 310 -6.29 -12.09 -0.19
C CYS A 310 -6.83 -11.56 -1.53
N ASN A 311 -7.45 -12.47 -2.30
CA ASN A 311 -8.20 -12.14 -3.51
C ASN A 311 -9.69 -12.19 -3.22
N PHE A 312 -10.43 -11.18 -3.65
CA PHE A 312 -11.88 -11.14 -3.62
C PHE A 312 -12.42 -10.89 -5.04
N ALA A 313 -12.94 -11.92 -5.68
CA ALA A 313 -13.60 -11.80 -6.98
C ALA A 313 -15.10 -12.03 -6.82
N PHE A 314 -15.89 -11.10 -7.33
CA PHE A 314 -17.35 -11.10 -7.21
C PHE A 314 -17.87 -11.19 -5.75
N PRO A 315 -17.26 -10.43 -4.83
CA PRO A 315 -17.54 -10.60 -3.39
C PRO A 315 -18.93 -10.12 -3.01
N SER A 316 -19.40 -9.02 -3.62
CA SER A 316 -20.72 -8.47 -3.39
C SER A 316 -21.53 -8.45 -4.68
N THR A 317 -22.80 -8.80 -4.57
CA THR A 317 -23.76 -8.72 -5.67
C THR A 317 -25.17 -8.56 -5.12
N SER A 318 -26.02 -7.92 -5.90
CA SER A 318 -27.44 -7.81 -5.57
C SER A 318 -28.15 -9.16 -5.67
N LYS A 319 -29.30 -9.26 -5.03
CA LYS A 319 -30.20 -10.41 -5.11
C LYS A 319 -31.47 -10.11 -5.94
N ARG A 320 -31.36 -9.17 -6.87
CA ARG A 320 -32.49 -8.71 -7.68
C ARG A 320 -33.10 -9.81 -8.51
N MET A 321 -32.29 -10.73 -9.05
CA MET A 321 -32.80 -11.90 -9.80
C MET A 321 -33.83 -12.73 -9.01
N ILE A 322 -33.72 -12.78 -7.71
CA ILE A 322 -34.66 -13.49 -6.84
C ILE A 322 -35.69 -12.56 -6.19
N GLY A 323 -35.78 -11.32 -6.66
CA GLY A 323 -36.80 -10.35 -6.23
C GLY A 323 -36.44 -9.59 -4.93
N ASP A 324 -35.23 -9.74 -4.39
CA ASP A 324 -34.75 -8.92 -3.29
C ASP A 324 -34.14 -7.65 -3.85
N LEU A 325 -34.85 -6.54 -3.74
CA LEU A 325 -34.49 -5.23 -4.26
C LEU A 325 -33.80 -4.36 -3.19
N GLY A 326 -33.35 -4.95 -2.09
CA GLY A 326 -32.65 -4.26 -1.00
C GLY A 326 -31.19 -3.94 -1.32
N THR A 327 -30.53 -3.32 -0.34
CA THR A 327 -29.10 -3.03 -0.41
C THR A 327 -28.28 -4.32 -0.52
N PRO A 328 -27.40 -4.45 -1.51
CA PRO A 328 -26.56 -5.63 -1.66
C PRO A 328 -25.72 -5.94 -0.42
N GLU A 329 -25.52 -7.19 -0.12
CA GLU A 329 -24.54 -7.62 0.89
C GLU A 329 -23.14 -7.37 0.39
N ALA A 330 -22.24 -6.88 1.26
CA ALA A 330 -20.88 -6.48 0.91
C ALA A 330 -19.88 -6.92 1.97
N THR A 331 -18.60 -6.89 1.62
CA THR A 331 -17.49 -7.04 2.57
C THR A 331 -17.63 -6.02 3.69
N SER A 332 -17.54 -6.46 4.94
CA SER A 332 -17.70 -5.54 6.06
C SER A 332 -16.71 -5.77 7.19
N LEU A 333 -16.12 -4.66 7.64
CA LEU A 333 -15.36 -4.51 8.89
C LEU A 333 -16.22 -3.73 9.87
N GLY A 334 -17.09 -4.41 10.58
CA GLY A 334 -18.13 -3.82 11.40
C GLY A 334 -19.46 -3.64 10.64
N ILE A 335 -20.52 -3.56 11.41
CA ILE A 335 -21.85 -3.24 10.91
C ILE A 335 -22.44 -2.10 11.72
N SER A 336 -23.46 -1.44 11.20
CA SER A 336 -24.12 -0.33 11.88
C SER A 336 -24.62 -0.71 13.28
N GLY A 337 -24.37 0.15 14.26
CA GLY A 337 -24.74 -0.03 15.65
C GLY A 337 -23.54 -0.06 16.59
N ALA A 338 -23.69 0.55 17.77
CA ALA A 338 -22.60 0.79 18.70
C ALA A 338 -21.90 -0.50 19.19
N SER A 339 -22.63 -1.62 19.29
CA SER A 339 -22.12 -2.91 19.74
C SER A 339 -21.45 -3.73 18.65
N ASN A 340 -21.55 -3.33 17.37
CA ASN A 340 -21.14 -4.14 16.25
C ASN A 340 -19.88 -3.59 15.55
N LYS A 341 -19.20 -2.64 16.18
CA LYS A 341 -18.00 -1.99 15.64
C LYS A 341 -16.81 -2.95 15.57
N VAL A 342 -15.94 -2.67 14.62
CA VAL A 342 -14.63 -3.33 14.48
C VAL A 342 -13.55 -2.26 14.58
N ASN A 343 -12.62 -2.42 15.52
CA ASN A 343 -11.60 -1.41 15.80
C ASN A 343 -10.17 -1.95 15.59
N ASN A 344 -9.23 -1.04 15.39
CA ASN A 344 -7.80 -1.34 15.29
C ASN A 344 -7.48 -2.45 14.28
N SER A 345 -8.27 -2.55 13.20
CA SER A 345 -8.18 -3.65 12.25
C SER A 345 -7.58 -3.20 10.94
N THR A 346 -7.01 -4.13 10.20
CA THR A 346 -6.26 -3.84 8.97
C THR A 346 -6.77 -4.70 7.81
N PHE A 347 -7.06 -4.04 6.69
CA PHE A 347 -7.37 -4.65 5.41
C PHE A 347 -6.30 -4.19 4.42
N ARG A 348 -5.36 -5.09 4.07
CA ARG A 348 -4.19 -4.67 3.30
C ARG A 348 -3.71 -5.71 2.29
N ARG A 349 -3.10 -5.20 1.22
CA ARG A 349 -2.54 -6.01 0.12
C ARG A 349 -3.54 -7.03 -0.43
N ASN A 350 -4.80 -6.59 -0.57
CA ASN A 350 -5.85 -7.40 -1.14
C ASN A 350 -6.19 -6.93 -2.55
N LEU A 351 -6.52 -7.87 -3.42
CA LEU A 351 -7.16 -7.59 -4.69
C LEU A 351 -8.68 -7.75 -4.53
N PHE A 352 -9.43 -6.76 -5.01
CA PHE A 352 -10.87 -6.72 -4.88
C PHE A 352 -11.51 -6.31 -6.21
N VAL A 353 -12.24 -7.23 -6.85
CA VAL A 353 -12.73 -7.00 -8.21
C VAL A 353 -14.16 -7.50 -8.43
N TYR A 354 -14.86 -6.80 -9.34
CA TYR A 354 -16.17 -7.17 -9.88
C TYR A 354 -17.28 -7.24 -8.83
N THR A 355 -17.88 -6.11 -8.53
CA THR A 355 -19.03 -6.05 -7.62
C THR A 355 -20.28 -5.46 -8.27
N ASP A 356 -21.43 -5.88 -7.77
CA ASP A 356 -22.70 -5.19 -7.94
C ASP A 356 -23.17 -4.73 -6.55
N GLY A 357 -22.66 -3.62 -6.12
CA GLY A 357 -22.78 -3.03 -4.80
C GLY A 357 -21.46 -2.45 -4.32
N ASP A 358 -21.47 -1.83 -3.15
CA ASP A 358 -20.30 -1.23 -2.56
C ASP A 358 -19.19 -2.26 -2.27
N ALA A 359 -17.93 -1.84 -2.36
CA ALA A 359 -16.78 -2.69 -2.18
C ALA A 359 -16.59 -3.06 -0.70
N LEU A 360 -16.56 -2.06 0.18
CA LEU A 360 -16.18 -2.26 1.57
C LEU A 360 -16.94 -1.30 2.48
N ARG A 361 -17.50 -1.86 3.54
CA ARG A 361 -18.11 -1.10 4.64
C ARG A 361 -17.28 -1.21 5.90
N VAL A 362 -16.92 -0.08 6.48
CA VAL A 362 -16.16 -0.01 7.73
C VAL A 362 -16.97 0.75 8.78
N PHE A 363 -17.24 0.09 9.90
CA PHE A 363 -17.87 0.71 11.07
C PHE A 363 -17.01 0.45 12.30
N GLY A 364 -16.33 1.47 12.76
CA GLY A 364 -15.44 1.42 13.92
C GLY A 364 -14.26 2.36 13.77
N ASP A 365 -13.38 2.32 14.76
CA ASP A 365 -12.36 3.34 14.96
C ASP A 365 -10.95 2.77 14.73
N SER A 366 -10.04 3.62 14.23
CA SER A 366 -8.61 3.31 14.05
C SER A 366 -8.33 2.12 13.11
N ASN A 367 -9.18 1.88 12.12
CA ASN A 367 -8.95 0.85 11.12
C ASN A 367 -8.08 1.39 9.98
N LYS A 368 -7.33 0.48 9.34
CA LYS A 368 -6.45 0.77 8.21
C LYS A 368 -6.89 -0.01 6.99
N ILE A 369 -7.21 0.69 5.93
CA ILE A 369 -7.45 0.15 4.60
C ILE A 369 -6.29 0.62 3.74
N GLU A 370 -5.29 -0.24 3.59
CA GLU A 370 -4.02 0.20 3.04
C GLU A 370 -3.45 -0.78 2.02
N ASN A 371 -2.87 -0.21 0.99
CA ASN A 371 -2.14 -0.99 -0.01
C ASN A 371 -2.98 -2.09 -0.65
N ASN A 372 -4.19 -1.75 -1.13
CA ASN A 372 -5.09 -2.67 -1.83
C ASN A 372 -5.32 -2.21 -3.27
N ILE A 373 -5.76 -3.14 -4.12
CA ILE A 373 -6.25 -2.87 -5.46
C ILE A 373 -7.77 -3.10 -5.47
N PHE A 374 -8.53 -2.08 -5.88
CA PHE A 374 -9.97 -2.13 -6.08
C PHE A 374 -10.30 -1.77 -7.52
N GLN A 375 -11.01 -2.67 -8.22
CA GLN A 375 -11.28 -2.47 -9.65
C GLN A 375 -12.62 -3.05 -10.05
N TYR A 376 -13.32 -2.38 -10.98
CA TYR A 376 -14.64 -2.78 -11.47
C TYR A 376 -15.68 -2.91 -10.36
N ILE A 377 -15.93 -1.82 -9.66
CA ILE A 377 -16.81 -1.79 -8.49
C ILE A 377 -18.14 -1.18 -8.88
N ASP A 378 -19.21 -1.95 -8.63
CA ASP A 378 -20.60 -1.51 -8.63
C ASP A 378 -21.14 -1.04 -9.99
N TYR A 379 -21.40 -1.97 -10.91
CA TYR A 379 -21.91 -1.66 -12.25
C TYR A 379 -23.35 -1.12 -12.26
N SER A 380 -24.14 -1.34 -11.25
CA SER A 380 -25.53 -0.86 -11.21
C SER A 380 -25.72 0.43 -10.40
N VAL A 381 -24.82 0.73 -9.48
CA VAL A 381 -24.90 1.83 -8.51
C VAL A 381 -26.24 1.89 -7.77
N SER A 382 -26.87 0.76 -7.54
CA SER A 382 -28.24 0.66 -7.06
C SER A 382 -28.33 0.28 -5.59
N GLU A 383 -29.21 0.99 -4.86
CA GLU A 383 -29.58 0.72 -3.46
C GLU A 383 -28.39 0.74 -2.49
N LEU A 384 -27.37 1.52 -2.78
CA LEU A 384 -26.28 1.70 -1.85
C LEU A 384 -26.73 2.47 -0.61
N PRO A 385 -26.14 2.25 0.55
CA PRO A 385 -26.51 2.96 1.76
C PRO A 385 -26.12 4.45 1.71
N GLY A 386 -26.98 5.31 2.23
CA GLY A 386 -26.67 6.73 2.44
C GLY A 386 -26.45 7.54 1.17
N LEU A 387 -25.26 8.08 0.98
CA LEU A 387 -24.89 8.99 -0.11
C LEU A 387 -24.56 8.28 -1.43
N MET A 388 -24.73 7.02 -1.61
CA MET A 388 -24.23 6.24 -2.75
C MET A 388 -22.71 6.31 -2.86
N VAL A 389 -22.05 5.46 -2.12
CA VAL A 389 -20.60 5.40 -2.04
C VAL A 389 -20.09 3.97 -2.22
N SER A 390 -18.96 3.82 -2.85
CA SER A 390 -18.34 2.50 -3.03
C SER A 390 -17.54 2.05 -1.81
N PHE A 391 -17.03 2.99 -1.02
CA PHE A 391 -16.33 2.72 0.25
C PHE A 391 -16.97 3.53 1.37
N TYR A 392 -17.77 2.87 2.19
CA TYR A 392 -18.41 3.50 3.33
C TYR A 392 -17.55 3.32 4.58
N VAL A 393 -16.81 4.37 4.95
CA VAL A 393 -15.89 4.35 6.10
C VAL A 393 -16.45 5.23 7.21
N ASN A 394 -17.03 4.62 8.24
CA ASN A 394 -17.64 5.31 9.37
C ASN A 394 -16.91 4.98 10.67
N GLY A 395 -16.64 6.01 11.47
CA GLY A 395 -15.92 5.92 12.74
C GLY A 395 -14.86 7.01 12.86
N ASP A 396 -13.96 6.86 13.80
CA ASP A 396 -12.95 7.85 14.12
C ASP A 396 -11.55 7.37 13.75
N LYS A 397 -10.71 8.26 13.21
CA LYS A 397 -9.28 8.02 12.91
C LYS A 397 -9.00 6.82 12.01
N ASN A 398 -9.90 6.52 11.10
CA ASN A 398 -9.65 5.51 10.09
C ASN A 398 -8.66 6.03 9.03
N ILE A 399 -7.79 5.16 8.56
CA ILE A 399 -6.77 5.46 7.55
C ILE A 399 -7.10 4.70 6.27
N PHE A 400 -7.19 5.41 5.17
CA PHE A 400 -7.36 4.87 3.82
C PHE A 400 -6.20 5.35 2.96
N ARG A 401 -5.19 4.47 2.74
CA ARG A 401 -3.94 4.92 2.11
C ARG A 401 -3.33 3.90 1.16
N LYS A 402 -2.53 4.41 0.20
CA LYS A 402 -1.77 3.60 -0.75
C LYS A 402 -2.62 2.60 -1.54
N ASN A 403 -3.91 2.89 -1.74
CA ASN A 403 -4.78 2.01 -2.51
C ASN A 403 -4.79 2.45 -3.98
N SER A 404 -4.80 1.48 -4.90
CA SER A 404 -5.08 1.70 -6.32
C SER A 404 -6.55 1.41 -6.58
N ILE A 405 -7.27 2.40 -7.10
CA ILE A 405 -8.72 2.35 -7.29
C ILE A 405 -9.03 2.75 -8.72
N SER A 406 -9.72 1.88 -9.46
CA SER A 406 -10.15 2.19 -10.82
C SER A 406 -11.51 1.58 -11.15
N ASP A 407 -12.21 2.21 -12.10
CA ASP A 407 -13.48 1.73 -12.65
C ASP A 407 -14.55 1.51 -11.57
N VAL A 408 -14.76 2.53 -10.74
CA VAL A 408 -15.67 2.55 -9.61
C VAL A 408 -16.83 3.51 -9.90
N GLN A 409 -18.08 3.08 -9.80
CA GLN A 409 -19.17 3.75 -10.49
C GLN A 409 -20.08 4.64 -9.65
N ALA A 410 -20.08 4.48 -8.33
CA ALA A 410 -20.96 5.28 -7.46
C ALA A 410 -20.60 6.79 -7.45
N SER A 411 -21.55 7.60 -7.05
CA SER A 411 -21.46 9.06 -6.93
C SER A 411 -20.19 9.53 -6.21
N ALA A 412 -19.93 8.99 -5.02
CA ALA A 412 -18.68 9.19 -4.32
C ALA A 412 -17.89 7.89 -4.27
N THR A 413 -16.57 7.97 -4.46
CA THR A 413 -15.74 6.79 -4.26
C THR A 413 -15.64 6.46 -2.78
N LEU A 414 -15.31 7.45 -1.94
CA LEU A 414 -15.17 7.26 -0.50
C LEU A 414 -15.87 8.37 0.29
N THR A 415 -16.66 7.97 1.29
CA THR A 415 -17.13 8.84 2.36
C THR A 415 -16.37 8.50 3.64
N PRO A 416 -15.57 9.42 4.20
CA PRO A 416 -14.78 9.17 5.39
C PRO A 416 -15.59 9.23 6.68
N GLY A 417 -15.03 8.67 7.76
CA GLY A 417 -15.45 8.97 9.13
C GLY A 417 -14.78 10.22 9.71
N GLU A 418 -14.86 10.40 11.03
CA GLU A 418 -14.27 11.55 11.71
C GLU A 418 -12.75 11.44 11.79
N ARG A 419 -12.03 12.58 11.72
CA ARG A 419 -10.57 12.66 11.85
C ARG A 419 -9.80 11.63 11.00
N SER A 420 -10.38 11.29 9.87
CA SER A 420 -9.83 10.26 8.97
C SER A 420 -8.67 10.79 8.14
N GLU A 421 -7.82 9.87 7.71
CA GLU A 421 -6.75 10.13 6.75
C GLU A 421 -7.06 9.44 5.42
N PHE A 422 -6.92 10.19 4.33
CA PHE A 422 -6.97 9.70 2.95
C PHE A 422 -5.68 10.12 2.26
N SER A 423 -4.75 9.16 2.07
CA SER A 423 -3.40 9.53 1.65
C SER A 423 -2.75 8.51 0.71
N TYR A 424 -1.90 9.00 -0.18
CA TYR A 424 -1.14 8.19 -1.12
C TYR A 424 -1.99 7.23 -1.98
N ASN A 425 -3.27 7.53 -2.22
CA ASN A 425 -4.10 6.70 -3.08
C ASN A 425 -3.97 7.13 -4.54
N LYS A 426 -3.93 6.16 -5.45
CA LYS A 426 -4.05 6.38 -6.89
C LYS A 426 -5.46 6.03 -7.34
N VAL A 427 -6.17 6.99 -7.91
CA VAL A 427 -7.59 6.83 -8.25
C VAL A 427 -7.86 7.31 -9.67
N THR A 428 -8.55 6.49 -10.46
CA THR A 428 -8.90 6.84 -11.84
C THR A 428 -10.24 6.24 -12.26
N ARG A 429 -10.90 6.85 -13.23
CA ARG A 429 -12.15 6.39 -13.84
C ARG A 429 -13.23 6.03 -12.81
N THR A 430 -13.61 6.99 -11.98
CA THR A 430 -14.60 6.79 -10.92
C THR A 430 -15.84 7.63 -11.14
N GLY A 431 -16.96 7.16 -10.60
CA GLY A 431 -18.22 7.90 -10.56
C GLY A 431 -18.92 8.09 -11.91
N ALA A 432 -18.62 7.27 -12.91
CA ALA A 432 -19.14 7.45 -14.26
C ALA A 432 -20.68 7.33 -14.35
N LEU A 433 -21.30 6.48 -13.53
CA LEU A 433 -22.73 6.19 -13.63
C LEU A 433 -23.62 7.05 -12.72
N GLN A 434 -23.15 8.16 -12.20
CA GLN A 434 -23.97 9.13 -11.44
C GLN A 434 -23.47 10.56 -11.66
N SER A 435 -24.31 11.55 -11.40
CA SER A 435 -24.02 12.93 -11.82
C SER A 435 -23.27 13.77 -10.80
N ASP A 436 -23.52 13.62 -9.52
CA ASP A 436 -22.90 14.40 -8.42
C ASP A 436 -21.80 13.57 -7.73
N GLY A 437 -21.05 14.16 -6.82
CA GLY A 437 -20.09 13.49 -5.95
C GLY A 437 -18.61 13.79 -6.28
N SER A 438 -17.76 13.07 -5.59
CA SER A 438 -16.31 13.24 -5.67
C SER A 438 -15.60 11.94 -5.31
N VAL A 439 -14.30 11.83 -5.63
CA VAL A 439 -13.51 10.70 -5.16
C VAL A 439 -13.48 10.67 -3.63
N PHE A 440 -13.03 11.75 -3.01
CA PHE A 440 -13.14 11.90 -1.55
C PHE A 440 -14.28 12.89 -1.24
N GLN A 441 -15.34 12.42 -0.58
CA GLN A 441 -16.52 13.19 -0.23
C GLN A 441 -16.59 13.38 1.29
N GLY A 442 -15.91 14.40 1.81
CA GLY A 442 -16.03 14.81 3.21
C GLY A 442 -17.28 15.64 3.42
N THR A 443 -18.21 15.17 4.26
CA THR A 443 -19.43 15.91 4.58
C THR A 443 -19.48 16.27 6.06
N ARG A 444 -19.84 17.49 6.39
CA ARG A 444 -20.06 17.97 7.77
C ARG A 444 -18.96 17.53 8.74
N ASN A 445 -19.31 16.78 9.79
CA ASN A 445 -18.39 16.32 10.84
C ASN A 445 -17.15 15.59 10.32
N TYR A 446 -17.26 14.91 9.19
CA TYR A 446 -16.19 14.12 8.61
C TYR A 446 -15.07 14.96 7.97
N VAL A 447 -15.31 16.28 7.81
CA VAL A 447 -14.27 17.22 7.39
C VAL A 447 -13.35 17.60 8.55
N ALA A 448 -13.91 17.68 9.77
CA ALA A 448 -13.20 18.21 10.93
C ALA A 448 -11.92 17.39 11.23
N ASP A 449 -10.80 18.10 11.24
CA ASP A 449 -9.46 17.55 11.53
C ASP A 449 -9.04 16.36 10.62
N SER A 450 -9.71 16.22 9.45
CA SER A 450 -9.35 15.24 8.44
C SER A 450 -8.04 15.61 7.74
N LYS A 451 -7.31 14.59 7.27
CA LYS A 451 -6.09 14.74 6.47
C LYS A 451 -6.27 14.08 5.11
N VAL A 452 -6.13 14.86 4.07
CA VAL A 452 -6.25 14.42 2.67
C VAL A 452 -4.99 14.84 1.94
N HIS A 453 -4.07 13.89 1.68
CA HIS A 453 -2.76 14.28 1.16
C HIS A 453 -2.08 13.21 0.30
N HIS A 454 -1.20 13.67 -0.58
CA HIS A 454 -0.38 12.81 -1.45
C HIS A 454 -1.24 11.82 -2.28
N ASN A 455 -2.45 12.21 -2.66
CA ASN A 455 -3.28 11.40 -3.52
C ASN A 455 -3.06 11.80 -4.99
N TYR A 456 -3.01 10.81 -5.88
CA TYR A 456 -2.92 11.00 -7.32
C TYR A 456 -4.24 10.57 -7.96
N ILE A 457 -5.06 11.56 -8.35
CA ILE A 457 -6.39 11.34 -8.89
C ILE A 457 -6.44 11.87 -10.31
N HIS A 458 -6.81 11.01 -11.27
CA HIS A 458 -6.80 11.41 -12.67
C HIS A 458 -7.92 10.74 -13.48
N ASP A 459 -8.25 11.36 -14.63
CA ASP A 459 -9.17 10.83 -15.62
C ASP A 459 -10.52 10.40 -15.02
N THR A 460 -11.17 11.29 -14.26
CA THR A 460 -12.51 11.04 -13.71
C THR A 460 -13.44 12.23 -13.97
N PRO A 461 -14.72 11.99 -14.33
CA PRO A 461 -15.69 13.06 -14.52
C PRO A 461 -16.14 13.71 -13.21
N LYS A 462 -15.57 13.32 -12.07
CA LYS A 462 -15.94 13.80 -10.72
C LYS A 462 -14.96 14.85 -10.20
N LEU A 463 -15.38 15.56 -9.15
CA LEU A 463 -14.43 16.27 -8.32
C LEU A 463 -13.42 15.25 -7.74
N ALA A 464 -12.16 15.60 -7.76
CA ALA A 464 -11.14 14.76 -7.13
C ALA A 464 -11.35 14.75 -5.61
N LEU A 465 -11.41 15.92 -5.00
CA LEU A 465 -11.51 16.07 -3.55
C LEU A 465 -12.60 17.11 -3.22
N ARG A 466 -13.40 16.80 -2.22
CA ARG A 466 -14.47 17.72 -1.81
C ARG A 466 -14.62 17.76 -0.29
N TYR A 467 -14.52 18.97 0.26
CA TYR A 467 -15.07 19.30 1.56
C TYR A 467 -16.46 19.91 1.34
N ASP A 468 -17.49 19.24 1.81
CA ASP A 468 -18.90 19.61 1.59
C ASP A 468 -19.61 19.84 2.92
N ALA A 469 -19.22 20.89 3.60
CA ALA A 469 -19.81 21.30 4.86
C ALA A 469 -20.19 22.78 4.80
N PRO A 470 -21.31 23.19 5.43
CA PRO A 470 -21.65 24.60 5.50
C PRO A 470 -20.59 25.42 6.22
N GLY A 471 -20.26 26.60 5.71
CA GLY A 471 -19.30 27.51 6.35
C GLY A 471 -19.81 28.14 7.63
N ASP A 472 -21.11 28.26 7.76
CA ASP A 472 -21.82 28.85 8.89
C ASP A 472 -22.18 27.85 9.99
N ASP A 473 -21.67 26.63 9.93
CA ASP A 473 -21.92 25.61 10.97
C ASP A 473 -21.31 26.04 12.31
N PRO A 474 -22.12 26.41 13.30
CA PRO A 474 -21.64 26.90 14.58
C PRO A 474 -20.98 25.81 15.44
N THR A 475 -21.12 24.54 15.05
CA THR A 475 -20.50 23.39 15.76
C THR A 475 -19.07 23.11 15.35
N ALA A 476 -18.52 23.89 14.43
CA ALA A 476 -17.21 23.67 13.82
C ALA A 476 -17.06 22.30 13.09
N ALA A 477 -18.16 21.67 12.75
CA ALA A 477 -18.19 20.37 12.12
C ALA A 477 -17.51 20.36 10.73
N GLY A 478 -17.61 21.44 9.98
CA GLY A 478 -16.98 21.61 8.68
C GLY A 478 -15.66 22.37 8.72
N GLN A 479 -14.83 22.20 9.75
CA GLN A 479 -13.66 23.05 9.97
C GLN A 479 -12.38 22.26 10.18
N ARG A 480 -11.23 22.92 9.97
CA ARG A 480 -9.87 22.43 10.28
C ARG A 480 -9.43 21.19 9.50
N GLY A 481 -10.02 20.94 8.33
CA GLY A 481 -9.51 19.91 7.43
C GLY A 481 -8.20 20.36 6.79
N LYS A 482 -7.29 19.41 6.54
CA LYS A 482 -6.02 19.62 5.85
C LYS A 482 -6.02 18.87 4.53
N MET A 483 -5.83 19.58 3.42
CA MET A 483 -5.81 19.03 2.08
C MET A 483 -4.52 19.52 1.38
N TYR A 484 -3.53 18.66 1.26
CA TYR A 484 -2.20 19.09 0.82
C TYR A 484 -1.44 18.04 0.01
N ASN A 485 -0.53 18.48 -0.82
CA ASN A 485 0.29 17.63 -1.69
C ASN A 485 -0.52 16.64 -2.54
N ASN A 486 -1.75 16.98 -2.94
CA ASN A 486 -2.55 16.14 -3.82
C ASN A 486 -2.39 16.56 -5.28
N VAL A 487 -2.50 15.57 -6.16
CA VAL A 487 -2.54 15.76 -7.61
C VAL A 487 -3.93 15.42 -8.12
N ALA A 488 -4.52 16.32 -8.92
CA ALA A 488 -5.78 16.14 -9.61
C ALA A 488 -5.63 16.53 -11.09
N ILE A 489 -5.70 15.53 -11.99
CA ILE A 489 -5.51 15.73 -13.44
C ILE A 489 -6.73 15.21 -14.19
N ASN A 490 -7.21 15.98 -15.20
CA ASN A 490 -8.36 15.60 -16.01
C ASN A 490 -9.57 15.20 -15.14
N THR A 491 -9.87 16.02 -14.15
CA THR A 491 -10.97 15.83 -13.19
C THR A 491 -11.90 17.04 -13.23
N ASN A 492 -12.96 17.05 -12.44
CA ASN A 492 -13.72 18.28 -12.22
C ASN A 492 -13.06 19.20 -11.17
N GLY A 493 -11.82 18.91 -10.76
CA GLY A 493 -11.05 19.71 -9.84
C GLY A 493 -11.31 19.40 -8.35
N ILE A 494 -11.02 20.38 -7.50
CA ILE A 494 -11.20 20.32 -6.04
C ILE A 494 -12.23 21.35 -5.62
N MET A 495 -13.08 21.01 -4.65
CA MET A 495 -14.02 21.96 -4.07
C MET A 495 -13.97 21.96 -2.54
N VAL A 496 -13.84 23.14 -1.95
CA VAL A 496 -13.76 23.34 -0.51
C VAL A 496 -14.87 24.22 -0.02
N LYS A 497 -15.68 23.69 0.89
CA LYS A 497 -16.61 24.42 1.75
C LYS A 497 -16.21 24.23 3.22
N GLY A 498 -16.79 25.01 4.09
CA GLY A 498 -16.47 25.01 5.52
C GLY A 498 -15.55 26.16 5.87
N ASP A 499 -14.69 26.01 6.86
CA ASP A 499 -13.81 27.09 7.31
C ASP A 499 -12.58 26.59 8.05
N HIS A 500 -11.59 27.47 8.29
CA HIS A 500 -10.36 27.18 9.03
C HIS A 500 -9.54 26.01 8.43
N HIS A 501 -9.60 25.81 7.12
CA HIS A 501 -8.85 24.75 6.44
C HIS A 501 -7.44 25.18 6.10
N TYR A 502 -6.57 24.20 5.88
CA TYR A 502 -5.29 24.34 5.18
C TYR A 502 -5.38 23.60 3.85
N ILE A 503 -5.36 24.35 2.76
CA ILE A 503 -5.41 23.85 1.38
C ILE A 503 -4.09 24.25 0.74
N ALA A 504 -3.12 23.34 0.69
CA ALA A 504 -1.76 23.74 0.39
C ALA A 504 -1.01 22.73 -0.49
N ASN A 505 -0.09 23.25 -1.29
CA ASN A 505 0.80 22.43 -2.13
C ASN A 505 0.05 21.39 -2.99
N ASN A 506 -1.16 21.68 -3.46
CA ASN A 506 -1.87 20.80 -4.38
C ASN A 506 -1.56 21.19 -5.84
N THR A 507 -1.55 20.21 -6.74
CA THR A 507 -1.47 20.40 -8.19
C THR A 507 -2.78 19.99 -8.83
N VAL A 508 -3.48 20.94 -9.48
CA VAL A 508 -4.79 20.74 -10.09
C VAL A 508 -4.78 21.28 -11.53
N ILE A 509 -4.74 20.37 -12.50
CA ILE A 509 -4.56 20.72 -13.92
C ILE A 509 -5.47 19.89 -14.82
N GLY A 510 -5.75 20.40 -16.01
CA GLY A 510 -6.64 19.75 -16.98
C GLY A 510 -8.08 19.64 -16.48
N SER A 511 -8.53 20.58 -15.65
CA SER A 511 -9.85 20.51 -15.06
C SER A 511 -10.95 20.81 -16.08
N ASN A 512 -11.88 19.89 -16.24
CA ASN A 512 -12.96 20.01 -17.23
C ASN A 512 -13.88 21.22 -17.00
N LYS A 513 -14.10 21.63 -15.74
CA LYS A 513 -15.03 22.70 -15.41
C LYS A 513 -14.54 23.68 -14.35
N ASN A 514 -13.99 23.22 -13.25
CA ASN A 514 -13.93 23.98 -12.02
C ASN A 514 -12.53 24.34 -11.52
N GLY A 515 -11.50 23.59 -11.83
CA GLY A 515 -10.19 23.76 -11.21
C GLY A 515 -10.24 23.60 -9.68
N MET A 516 -9.60 24.50 -8.96
CA MET A 516 -9.65 24.55 -7.50
C MET A 516 -10.62 25.64 -7.05
N ILE A 517 -11.70 25.24 -6.38
CA ILE A 517 -12.72 26.12 -5.85
C ILE A 517 -12.63 26.21 -4.34
N ILE A 518 -12.28 27.36 -3.81
CA ILE A 518 -12.40 27.71 -2.39
C ILE A 518 -13.67 28.55 -2.28
N LEU A 519 -14.77 27.92 -1.96
CA LEU A 519 -16.09 28.46 -2.22
C LEU A 519 -16.42 29.69 -1.33
N ASP A 520 -16.79 30.81 -1.97
CA ASP A 520 -17.24 32.05 -1.34
C ASP A 520 -18.77 32.09 -1.31
N GLU A 521 -19.39 31.16 -0.62
CA GLU A 521 -20.85 31.11 -0.40
C GLU A 521 -21.11 30.84 1.09
N GLU A 522 -22.22 31.36 1.60
CA GLU A 522 -22.75 31.07 2.95
C GLU A 522 -21.70 31.27 4.07
N ASN A 523 -20.91 32.35 3.98
CA ASN A 523 -19.80 32.64 4.90
C ASN A 523 -18.73 31.51 4.99
N SER A 524 -18.60 30.72 3.96
CA SER A 524 -17.56 29.68 3.89
C SER A 524 -16.16 30.26 3.72
N ASN A 525 -15.17 29.56 4.22
CA ASN A 525 -13.74 29.78 3.99
C ASN A 525 -13.18 31.15 4.42
N LEU A 526 -13.85 31.89 5.28
CA LEU A 526 -13.40 33.22 5.73
C LEU A 526 -12.04 33.16 6.47
N ASN A 527 -11.73 32.04 7.10
CA ASN A 527 -10.49 31.80 7.82
C ASN A 527 -9.66 30.61 7.23
N THR A 528 -9.97 30.21 6.01
CA THR A 528 -9.23 29.14 5.31
C THR A 528 -7.92 29.67 4.74
N ASN A 529 -6.85 28.89 4.86
CA ASN A 529 -5.52 29.18 4.30
C ASN A 529 -5.34 28.38 3.00
N THR A 530 -5.20 29.09 1.87
CA THR A 530 -4.97 28.54 0.53
C THR A 530 -3.59 28.96 0.07
N LEU A 531 -2.60 28.05 0.16
CA LEU A 531 -1.19 28.39 0.10
C LEU A 531 -0.43 27.44 -0.83
N ASN A 532 0.54 27.96 -1.59
CA ASN A 532 1.48 27.16 -2.40
C ASN A 532 0.82 26.21 -3.42
N ASN A 533 -0.42 26.42 -3.83
CA ASN A 533 -1.09 25.53 -4.77
C ASN A 533 -0.75 25.89 -6.22
N LEU A 534 -0.63 24.88 -7.08
CA LEU A 534 -0.53 24.99 -8.53
C LEU A 534 -1.88 24.62 -9.13
N ALA A 535 -2.57 25.54 -9.76
CA ALA A 535 -3.87 25.27 -10.37
C ALA A 535 -4.02 25.97 -11.72
N ASP A 536 -4.65 25.27 -12.68
CA ASP A 536 -5.12 25.89 -13.93
C ASP A 536 -6.15 26.98 -13.65
N LYS A 537 -7.01 26.76 -12.67
CA LYS A 537 -8.01 27.71 -12.17
C LYS A 537 -8.05 27.65 -10.64
N LEU A 538 -7.89 28.80 -10.00
CA LEU A 538 -8.12 28.96 -8.56
C LEU A 538 -9.14 30.08 -8.37
N SER A 539 -10.28 29.78 -7.80
CA SER A 539 -11.38 30.76 -7.66
C SER A 539 -12.23 30.53 -6.42
N GLY A 540 -13.00 31.54 -6.03
CA GLY A 540 -14.05 31.43 -5.02
C GLY A 540 -15.40 30.94 -5.56
N HIS A 541 -15.53 30.62 -6.84
CA HIS A 541 -16.81 30.35 -7.48
C HIS A 541 -16.85 29.04 -8.30
N ARG A 542 -18.06 28.44 -8.42
CA ARG A 542 -18.25 27.09 -9.04
C ARG A 542 -18.22 27.07 -10.57
N SER A 543 -18.42 28.14 -11.28
CA SER A 543 -18.49 28.08 -12.74
C SER A 543 -17.90 29.30 -13.43
N SER A 544 -17.34 29.06 -14.61
CA SER A 544 -16.85 30.09 -15.51
C SER A 544 -17.94 31.02 -16.08
N SER A 545 -19.20 30.59 -16.04
CA SER A 545 -20.30 31.37 -16.63
C SER A 545 -20.80 32.54 -15.77
N ASN A 546 -20.35 32.64 -14.54
CA ASN A 546 -20.76 33.66 -13.59
C ASN A 546 -19.68 34.70 -13.29
N TYR A 547 -18.77 34.95 -14.27
CA TYR A 547 -17.78 36.01 -14.11
C TYR A 547 -18.45 37.36 -14.20
N GLU A 548 -18.47 38.04 -13.09
CA GLU A 548 -18.89 39.43 -13.02
C GLU A 548 -17.65 40.31 -12.77
N ASP A 549 -17.47 41.31 -13.57
CA ASP A 549 -16.59 42.43 -13.27
C ASP A 549 -17.32 43.31 -12.26
N ARG A 550 -17.10 43.07 -10.97
CA ARG A 550 -17.83 43.74 -9.89
C ARG A 550 -17.37 45.19 -9.68
N ASP A 551 -16.14 45.52 -10.01
CA ASP A 551 -15.54 46.81 -9.84
C ASP A 551 -15.43 47.61 -11.16
N GLY A 552 -15.80 47.04 -12.29
CA GLY A 552 -15.84 47.72 -13.60
C GLY A 552 -14.46 47.93 -14.23
N ASN A 553 -13.42 47.19 -13.78
CA ASN A 553 -12.05 47.32 -14.26
C ASN A 553 -11.77 46.49 -15.51
N GLY A 554 -12.73 45.71 -15.98
CA GLY A 554 -12.61 44.84 -17.16
C GLY A 554 -11.98 43.46 -16.85
N VAL A 555 -11.79 43.15 -15.56
CA VAL A 555 -11.24 41.87 -15.10
C VAL A 555 -12.28 41.19 -14.24
N ALA A 556 -12.52 39.93 -14.44
CA ALA A 556 -13.45 39.16 -13.62
C ALA A 556 -12.95 39.03 -12.18
N ASP A 557 -13.85 39.44 -11.24
CA ASP A 557 -13.59 39.38 -9.81
C ASP A 557 -14.07 38.06 -9.22
N TYR A 558 -13.15 37.21 -8.76
CA TYR A 558 -13.47 36.07 -7.92
C TYR A 558 -12.38 35.90 -6.88
N PRO A 559 -12.36 36.75 -5.88
CA PRO A 559 -11.39 36.63 -4.82
C PRO A 559 -11.56 35.27 -4.14
N VAL A 560 -10.45 34.57 -3.94
CA VAL A 560 -10.38 33.40 -3.08
C VAL A 560 -10.59 33.87 -1.65
N PRO A 561 -11.60 33.36 -0.93
CA PRO A 561 -11.87 33.80 0.44
C PRO A 561 -10.76 33.37 1.41
N GLY A 562 -10.67 34.01 2.55
CA GLY A 562 -9.69 33.74 3.59
C GLY A 562 -8.29 34.28 3.22
N THR A 563 -7.26 33.55 3.61
CA THR A 563 -5.87 33.88 3.25
C THR A 563 -5.44 33.09 2.01
N SER A 564 -5.14 33.79 0.93
CA SER A 564 -4.63 33.18 -0.30
C SER A 564 -3.30 33.81 -0.70
N SER A 565 -2.22 33.03 -0.68
CA SER A 565 -0.89 33.52 -1.07
C SER A 565 0.02 32.42 -1.61
N ASN A 566 1.02 32.82 -2.38
CA ASN A 566 2.00 31.92 -2.98
C ASN A 566 1.38 30.80 -3.82
N ASN A 567 0.22 31.03 -4.41
CA ASN A 567 -0.41 30.10 -5.34
C ASN A 567 -0.07 30.49 -6.77
N TRP A 568 0.11 29.50 -7.62
CA TRP A 568 0.13 29.71 -9.08
C TRP A 568 -1.27 29.46 -9.61
N ASN A 569 -1.88 30.51 -10.16
CA ASN A 569 -3.21 30.47 -10.77
C ASN A 569 -3.09 30.72 -12.28
N GLY A 570 -3.32 29.71 -13.09
CA GLY A 570 -3.24 29.80 -14.54
C GLY A 570 -4.15 30.88 -15.13
N TRP A 571 -5.23 31.21 -14.47
CA TRP A 571 -6.11 32.28 -14.87
C TRP A 571 -5.52 33.69 -14.75
N ASP A 572 -4.65 33.91 -13.79
CA ASP A 572 -4.07 35.24 -13.57
C ASP A 572 -3.26 35.71 -14.79
N SER A 573 -2.71 34.77 -15.57
CA SER A 573 -1.94 35.07 -16.76
C SER A 573 -2.78 35.36 -18.01
N VAL A 574 -4.07 35.05 -17.99
CA VAL A 574 -4.98 35.15 -19.15
C VAL A 574 -6.27 35.96 -18.86
N ARG A 575 -6.38 36.60 -17.73
CA ARG A 575 -7.50 37.44 -17.33
C ARG A 575 -7.61 38.63 -18.29
N THR A 576 -8.59 38.54 -19.18
CA THR A 576 -9.11 39.66 -19.98
C THR A 576 -10.62 39.68 -19.82
N SER A 577 -11.30 40.70 -20.30
CA SER A 577 -12.77 40.81 -20.29
C SER A 577 -13.51 39.63 -20.95
N SER A 578 -12.78 38.72 -21.59
CA SER A 578 -13.26 37.46 -22.09
C SER A 578 -12.17 36.41 -21.84
N ILE A 579 -12.43 35.46 -20.96
CA ILE A 579 -11.48 34.36 -20.66
C ILE A 579 -11.45 33.42 -21.87
N ASP A 580 -10.27 33.31 -22.46
CA ASP A 580 -10.01 32.28 -23.44
C ASP A 580 -9.49 31.03 -22.69
N GLU A 581 -10.40 30.16 -22.31
CA GLU A 581 -10.08 28.93 -21.57
C GLU A 581 -9.08 28.04 -22.31
N SER A 582 -9.00 28.12 -23.64
CA SER A 582 -8.03 27.35 -24.44
C SER A 582 -6.57 27.74 -24.20
N LYS A 583 -6.32 28.87 -23.52
CA LYS A 583 -4.97 29.34 -23.22
C LYS A 583 -4.49 29.00 -21.80
N ILE A 584 -5.37 28.53 -20.94
CA ILE A 584 -5.06 28.27 -19.52
C ILE A 584 -4.10 27.09 -19.40
N ASP A 585 -4.39 26.00 -20.09
CA ASP A 585 -3.63 24.75 -20.01
C ASP A 585 -2.20 24.85 -20.49
N ASN A 586 -1.95 25.70 -21.49
CA ASN A 586 -0.63 25.84 -22.11
C ASN A 586 0.41 26.55 -21.21
N THR A 587 -0.01 27.31 -20.21
CA THR A 587 0.92 28.06 -19.36
C THR A 587 1.55 27.18 -18.27
N ILE A 588 0.77 26.28 -17.69
CA ILE A 588 1.25 25.40 -16.63
C ILE A 588 2.20 24.32 -17.15
N TYR A 589 1.90 23.70 -18.27
CA TYR A 589 2.75 22.66 -18.88
C TYR A 589 4.11 23.16 -19.37
N ASN A 590 4.33 24.47 -19.42
CA ASN A 590 5.66 25.06 -19.59
C ASN A 590 6.46 25.20 -18.31
N LEU A 591 5.87 24.94 -17.16
CA LEU A 591 6.47 25.14 -15.82
C LEU A 591 6.84 23.82 -15.14
N ILE A 592 6.22 22.74 -15.58
CA ILE A 592 6.35 21.41 -14.99
C ILE A 592 6.65 20.37 -16.06
N ASP A 593 7.31 19.30 -15.70
CA ASP A 593 7.45 18.12 -16.53
C ASP A 593 6.09 17.42 -16.70
N SER A 594 5.73 17.09 -17.94
CA SER A 594 4.39 16.56 -18.26
C SER A 594 4.15 15.13 -17.75
N VAL A 595 5.19 14.41 -17.38
CA VAL A 595 5.11 13.02 -16.89
C VAL A 595 5.20 12.98 -15.38
N THR A 596 6.22 13.62 -14.81
CA THR A 596 6.48 13.60 -13.37
C THR A 596 5.73 14.71 -12.62
N LEU A 597 5.27 15.75 -13.32
CA LEU A 597 4.63 16.96 -12.79
C LEU A 597 5.54 17.79 -11.87
N MET A 598 6.81 17.48 -11.82
CA MET A 598 7.79 18.25 -11.08
C MET A 598 8.05 19.60 -11.76
N PRO A 599 8.38 20.66 -11.01
CA PRO A 599 8.86 21.88 -11.61
C PRO A 599 10.03 21.62 -12.57
N LEU A 600 10.02 22.25 -13.75
CA LEU A 600 11.17 22.22 -14.67
C LEU A 600 12.31 23.05 -14.13
N ASP A 601 13.55 22.74 -14.56
CA ASP A 601 14.73 23.55 -14.23
C ASP A 601 14.52 25.03 -14.57
N GLY A 602 14.74 25.91 -13.59
CA GLY A 602 14.50 27.34 -13.75
C GLY A 602 13.02 27.76 -13.71
N SER A 603 12.11 26.87 -13.39
CA SER A 603 10.69 27.17 -13.21
C SER A 603 10.49 28.24 -12.12
N PRO A 604 9.58 29.21 -12.33
CA PRO A 604 9.24 30.19 -11.29
C PRO A 604 8.46 29.58 -10.10
N LEU A 605 8.16 28.30 -10.13
CA LEU A 605 7.52 27.55 -9.04
C LEU A 605 8.55 27.19 -7.96
N ILE A 606 9.83 27.06 -8.34
CA ILE A 606 10.92 26.65 -7.46
C ILE A 606 11.16 27.74 -6.39
N ASP A 607 11.25 27.33 -5.12
CA ASP A 607 11.49 28.21 -3.96
C ASP A 607 10.46 29.34 -3.81
N ALA A 608 9.30 29.24 -4.43
CA ALA A 608 8.29 30.32 -4.50
C ALA A 608 7.16 30.17 -3.47
N GLY A 609 7.12 29.08 -2.76
CA GLY A 609 6.16 28.83 -1.68
C GLY A 609 6.61 29.41 -0.35
N ILE A 610 5.83 29.17 0.68
CA ILE A 610 6.11 29.54 2.08
C ILE A 610 6.01 28.30 2.98
N PHE A 611 6.81 28.27 4.04
CA PHE A 611 6.69 27.25 5.08
C PHE A 611 5.37 27.36 5.83
N ILE A 612 4.74 26.23 6.09
CA ILE A 612 3.45 26.12 6.77
C ILE A 612 3.64 25.20 7.97
N GLU A 613 3.61 25.73 9.18
CA GLU A 613 3.85 24.99 10.42
C GLU A 613 2.93 23.77 10.59
N GLU A 614 1.69 23.87 10.10
CA GLU A 614 0.68 22.84 10.26
C GLU A 614 0.75 21.71 9.22
N ILE A 615 1.61 21.84 8.21
CA ILE A 615 1.73 20.87 7.11
C ILE A 615 3.19 20.49 6.95
N PRO A 616 3.53 19.21 7.12
CA PRO A 616 4.88 18.74 6.82
C PRO A 616 5.13 18.82 5.30
N ILE A 617 6.20 19.49 4.91
CA ILE A 617 6.62 19.64 3.51
C ILE A 617 8.10 19.34 3.46
N ASP A 618 8.48 18.35 2.67
CA ASP A 618 9.88 18.13 2.33
C ASP A 618 10.35 19.29 1.44
N THR A 619 11.48 19.87 1.74
CA THR A 619 11.95 21.10 1.07
C THR A 619 13.42 20.98 0.72
N VAL A 620 13.75 21.26 -0.53
CA VAL A 620 15.11 21.44 -1.01
C VAL A 620 15.25 22.88 -1.51
N GLY A 621 16.25 23.63 -1.03
CA GLY A 621 16.41 25.03 -1.38
C GLY A 621 16.05 25.97 -0.24
N SER A 622 15.59 27.18 -0.57
CA SER A 622 15.34 28.24 0.42
C SER A 622 13.89 28.30 0.92
N SER A 623 12.97 27.71 0.21
CA SER A 623 11.53 27.68 0.49
C SER A 623 10.88 26.50 -0.24
N PRO A 624 9.70 26.02 0.19
CA PRO A 624 8.96 25.01 -0.56
C PRO A 624 8.61 25.49 -1.96
N ASP A 625 8.47 24.56 -2.88
CA ASP A 625 7.97 24.84 -4.22
C ASP A 625 6.45 25.04 -4.23
N ILE A 626 5.94 25.62 -5.29
CA ILE A 626 4.50 25.71 -5.53
C ILE A 626 4.02 24.46 -6.25
N GLY A 627 3.07 23.75 -5.67
CA GLY A 627 2.51 22.52 -6.21
C GLY A 627 2.78 21.31 -5.32
N ALA A 628 2.48 20.12 -5.82
CA ALA A 628 2.52 18.88 -5.04
C ALA A 628 3.89 18.22 -4.98
N PHE A 629 4.84 18.66 -5.79
CA PHE A 629 6.19 18.09 -5.90
C PHE A 629 7.25 19.15 -5.71
N GLU A 630 8.33 18.77 -5.11
CA GLU A 630 9.50 19.58 -4.86
C GLU A 630 10.61 19.29 -5.88
N TYR A 631 11.19 20.32 -6.47
CA TYR A 631 12.31 20.18 -7.41
C TYR A 631 13.55 19.62 -6.68
N GLY A 632 14.15 18.57 -7.26
CA GLY A 632 15.34 17.96 -6.69
C GLY A 632 15.10 16.83 -5.68
N ILE A 633 13.82 16.50 -5.38
CA ILE A 633 13.44 15.32 -4.61
C ILE A 633 12.72 14.36 -5.54
N GLU A 634 12.92 13.05 -5.38
CA GLU A 634 12.15 12.07 -6.14
C GLU A 634 10.65 12.22 -5.85
N PRO A 635 9.78 12.26 -6.89
CA PRO A 635 8.35 12.40 -6.67
C PRO A 635 7.80 11.25 -5.81
N TRP A 636 7.02 11.61 -4.81
CA TRP A 636 6.30 10.60 -4.02
C TRP A 636 5.38 9.76 -4.91
N LYS A 637 5.23 8.50 -4.58
CA LYS A 637 4.41 7.55 -5.32
C LYS A 637 3.08 7.31 -4.62
N ALA A 638 2.00 7.29 -5.39
CA ALA A 638 0.67 6.95 -4.90
C ALA A 638 0.21 5.60 -5.45
N GLY A 639 -0.74 5.00 -4.74
CA GLY A 639 -1.33 3.73 -5.10
C GLY A 639 -0.64 2.56 -4.44
N TYR A 640 -1.03 1.40 -4.89
CA TYR A 640 -0.51 0.13 -4.44
C TYR A 640 1.01 0.06 -4.71
N ASP A 641 1.79 -0.22 -3.70
CA ASP A 641 3.25 -0.33 -3.76
C ASP A 641 3.75 -1.77 -3.56
N GLY A 642 2.93 -2.72 -3.88
CA GLY A 642 3.24 -4.12 -3.79
C GLY A 642 2.85 -4.87 -5.06
N TRP A 643 3.35 -6.08 -5.20
CA TRP A 643 2.89 -6.94 -6.28
C TRP A 643 1.67 -7.74 -5.85
N TYR A 644 0.66 -7.71 -6.71
CA TYR A 644 -0.47 -8.58 -6.57
C TYR A 644 -0.77 -9.25 -7.90
N PRO A 645 -0.80 -10.59 -7.98
CA PRO A 645 -1.19 -11.25 -9.19
C PRO A 645 -2.65 -10.86 -9.51
N ARG A 646 -2.85 -10.16 -10.62
CA ARG A 646 -4.17 -9.89 -11.16
C ARG A 646 -4.70 -11.17 -11.78
N TYR A 647 -5.23 -12.05 -10.97
CA TYR A 647 -5.86 -13.25 -11.47
C TYR A 647 -7.28 -12.92 -11.92
N TYR A 648 -7.53 -13.18 -13.17
CA TYR A 648 -8.90 -13.26 -13.63
C TYR A 648 -9.45 -14.62 -13.19
N PRO A 649 -10.60 -14.68 -12.50
CA PRO A 649 -11.13 -15.93 -11.98
C PRO A 649 -11.33 -17.02 -13.02
N TRP A 650 -11.68 -16.62 -14.25
CA TRP A 650 -11.84 -17.55 -15.37
C TRP A 650 -10.56 -18.21 -15.85
N THR A 651 -9.38 -17.68 -15.58
CA THR A 651 -8.13 -18.29 -16.01
C THR A 651 -7.83 -19.63 -15.30
N PHE A 652 -8.43 -19.85 -14.13
CA PHE A 652 -8.25 -21.08 -13.37
C PHE A 652 -9.56 -21.75 -12.95
N MET A 653 -10.71 -21.15 -13.25
CA MET A 653 -12.05 -21.73 -13.01
C MET A 653 -12.67 -22.27 -14.30
N SER A 654 -12.01 -22.16 -15.45
CA SER A 654 -12.45 -22.71 -16.72
C SER A 654 -11.95 -24.15 -16.91
N LYS A 655 -12.78 -24.98 -17.54
CA LYS A 655 -12.38 -26.33 -17.99
C LYS A 655 -11.36 -26.31 -19.15
N ASN A 656 -11.29 -25.22 -19.88
CA ASN A 656 -10.44 -25.06 -21.07
C ASN A 656 -9.04 -24.53 -20.68
N VAL A 657 -8.31 -25.26 -19.83
CA VAL A 657 -6.97 -24.86 -19.42
C VAL A 657 -5.93 -25.68 -20.16
N ASN A 658 -5.39 -25.14 -21.21
CA ASN A 658 -4.54 -25.86 -22.13
C ASN A 658 -3.10 -25.31 -22.20
N THR A 659 -2.65 -24.57 -21.19
CA THR A 659 -1.30 -24.02 -21.19
C THR A 659 -0.51 -24.51 -19.99
N LYS A 660 0.69 -24.97 -20.24
CA LYS A 660 1.65 -25.41 -19.23
C LYS A 660 2.83 -24.48 -19.20
N ILE A 661 3.19 -24.04 -18.00
CA ILE A 661 4.41 -23.27 -17.76
C ILE A 661 5.39 -24.16 -17.01
N SER A 662 6.63 -24.18 -17.45
CA SER A 662 7.73 -24.86 -16.75
C SER A 662 8.90 -23.89 -16.58
N MET A 663 9.51 -23.92 -15.41
CA MET A 663 10.72 -23.16 -15.11
C MET A 663 11.87 -24.12 -14.83
N SER A 664 13.06 -23.80 -15.30
CA SER A 664 14.27 -24.58 -15.05
C SER A 664 14.80 -24.44 -13.62
N GLY A 665 14.38 -23.41 -12.92
CA GLY A 665 14.75 -23.10 -11.53
C GLY A 665 13.95 -21.93 -11.02
N ASN A 666 14.12 -21.60 -9.76
CA ASN A 666 13.49 -20.47 -9.08
C ASN A 666 14.47 -19.57 -8.31
N ASN A 667 15.77 -19.79 -8.49
CA ASN A 667 16.81 -19.01 -7.85
C ASN A 667 17.69 -18.38 -8.90
N LEU A 668 17.76 -17.07 -8.89
CA LEU A 668 18.61 -16.26 -9.75
C LEU A 668 19.72 -15.66 -8.89
N HIS A 669 20.96 -15.71 -9.36
CA HIS A 669 22.10 -15.09 -8.70
C HIS A 669 22.70 -14.04 -9.63
N GLU A 670 23.03 -12.90 -9.11
CA GLU A 670 23.54 -11.78 -9.91
C GLU A 670 24.81 -12.13 -10.69
N ASP A 671 25.66 -12.96 -10.15
CA ASP A 671 26.96 -13.26 -10.75
C ASP A 671 26.96 -14.42 -11.76
N SER A 672 25.88 -15.22 -11.89
CA SER A 672 26.13 -16.51 -12.51
C SER A 672 24.98 -17.28 -13.15
N THR A 673 23.72 -16.94 -12.96
CA THR A 673 22.65 -17.85 -13.40
C THR A 673 21.57 -17.17 -14.24
N ASN A 674 21.03 -17.94 -15.19
CA ASN A 674 19.79 -17.64 -15.86
C ASN A 674 18.74 -18.70 -15.50
N ILE A 675 17.49 -18.30 -15.50
CA ILE A 675 16.33 -19.19 -15.38
C ILE A 675 15.67 -19.25 -16.75
N SER A 676 15.49 -20.44 -17.31
CA SER A 676 14.70 -20.61 -18.53
C SER A 676 13.25 -20.89 -18.16
N ILE A 677 12.35 -20.18 -18.80
CA ILE A 677 10.90 -20.32 -18.64
C ILE A 677 10.33 -20.74 -19.98
N SER A 678 9.61 -21.83 -19.99
CA SER A 678 8.92 -22.33 -21.17
C SER A 678 7.42 -22.34 -20.96
N PHE A 679 6.70 -21.80 -21.92
CA PHE A 679 5.26 -21.85 -22.05
C PHE A 679 4.93 -22.84 -23.16
N LEU A 680 4.02 -23.76 -22.91
CA LEU A 680 3.58 -24.80 -23.83
C LEU A 680 2.06 -24.81 -23.93
N LEU A 681 1.53 -24.77 -25.15
CA LEU A 681 0.12 -25.04 -25.44
C LEU A 681 -0.07 -26.55 -25.60
N GLU A 682 -0.83 -27.16 -24.73
CA GLU A 682 -1.04 -28.64 -24.73
C GLU A 682 -1.87 -29.10 -25.96
N ASP A 683 -2.70 -28.22 -26.53
CA ASP A 683 -3.55 -28.51 -27.69
C ASP A 683 -2.91 -28.17 -29.05
N GLY A 684 -1.62 -27.82 -29.07
CA GLY A 684 -0.87 -27.49 -30.26
C GLY A 684 -0.80 -25.99 -30.56
N ALA A 685 -0.18 -25.67 -31.68
CA ALA A 685 0.15 -24.29 -32.06
C ALA A 685 -1.08 -23.46 -32.39
N HIS A 686 -1.04 -22.18 -31.98
CA HIS A 686 -2.11 -21.20 -32.25
C HIS A 686 -1.98 -20.60 -33.66
N ASP A 687 -3.08 -20.16 -34.24
CA ASP A 687 -3.15 -19.60 -35.60
C ASP A 687 -2.98 -18.06 -35.67
N GLU A 688 -2.84 -17.39 -34.54
CA GLU A 688 -2.51 -15.95 -34.42
C GLU A 688 -1.39 -15.73 -33.39
N ASP A 689 -0.76 -14.56 -33.41
CA ASP A 689 0.23 -14.18 -32.42
C ASP A 689 -0.45 -13.98 -31.06
N ILE A 690 0.16 -14.53 -30.01
CA ILE A 690 -0.29 -14.34 -28.63
C ILE A 690 0.55 -13.24 -28.01
N ILE A 691 -0.05 -12.16 -27.58
CA ILE A 691 0.62 -11.12 -26.80
C ILE A 691 0.41 -11.42 -25.33
N LEU A 692 1.51 -11.57 -24.60
CA LEU A 692 1.52 -11.70 -23.15
C LEU A 692 1.93 -10.35 -22.55
N GLU A 693 1.12 -9.88 -21.62
CA GLU A 693 1.41 -8.70 -20.84
C GLU A 693 1.76 -9.12 -19.42
N PHE A 694 2.94 -8.71 -18.96
CA PHE A 694 3.39 -8.97 -17.60
C PHE A 694 3.33 -7.68 -16.77
N ASP A 695 3.09 -7.84 -15.49
CA ASP A 695 3.28 -6.81 -14.49
C ASP A 695 4.32 -7.29 -13.48
N THR A 696 5.20 -6.38 -13.05
CA THR A 696 6.23 -6.64 -12.07
C THR A 696 6.00 -5.80 -10.84
N MET A 697 6.55 -6.24 -9.72
CA MET A 697 6.53 -5.45 -8.50
C MET A 697 7.66 -4.46 -8.43
N VAL A 698 7.39 -3.37 -7.75
CA VAL A 698 8.39 -2.40 -7.33
C VAL A 698 8.21 -2.15 -5.83
N SER A 699 9.05 -2.74 -5.00
CA SER A 699 9.18 -2.39 -3.58
C SER A 699 10.53 -2.92 -3.08
N ASP A 700 10.98 -2.45 -1.92
CA ASP A 700 12.27 -2.81 -1.31
C ASP A 700 12.50 -4.32 -1.06
N SER A 701 11.51 -5.16 -1.30
CA SER A 701 11.59 -6.61 -1.13
C SER A 701 11.51 -7.38 -2.45
N TYR A 702 11.41 -6.67 -3.58
CA TYR A 702 11.24 -7.26 -4.90
C TYR A 702 12.22 -6.68 -5.90
N ALA A 703 12.82 -7.58 -6.65
CA ALA A 703 13.74 -7.24 -7.71
C ALA A 703 13.05 -6.45 -8.84
N GLU A 704 13.59 -5.30 -9.21
CA GLU A 704 13.02 -4.39 -10.20
C GLU A 704 13.42 -4.78 -11.62
N TYR A 705 12.45 -4.93 -12.50
CA TYR A 705 12.71 -5.22 -13.92
C TYR A 705 13.47 -4.08 -14.61
N GLY A 706 14.55 -4.43 -15.29
CA GLY A 706 15.40 -3.47 -15.99
C GLY A 706 16.52 -2.87 -15.13
N LYS A 707 16.50 -3.12 -13.81
CA LYS A 707 17.57 -2.75 -12.88
C LYS A 707 18.25 -3.98 -12.31
N ASP A 708 17.49 -4.90 -11.72
CA ASP A 708 18.02 -6.07 -11.04
C ASP A 708 17.92 -7.33 -11.91
N TRP A 709 16.98 -7.35 -12.86
CA TRP A 709 16.80 -8.46 -13.78
C TRP A 709 16.10 -8.09 -15.09
N ILE A 710 16.28 -8.94 -16.11
CA ILE A 710 15.64 -8.80 -17.43
C ILE A 710 15.14 -10.13 -17.95
N ILE A 711 14.18 -10.09 -18.86
CA ILE A 711 13.80 -11.22 -19.70
C ILE A 711 14.41 -11.03 -21.08
N ILE A 712 14.98 -12.09 -21.62
CA ILE A 712 15.53 -12.11 -22.97
C ILE A 712 14.92 -13.25 -23.78
N TYR A 713 14.74 -13.01 -25.07
CA TYR A 713 14.40 -14.04 -26.04
C TYR A 713 15.62 -14.91 -26.39
N GLU A 714 15.40 -15.98 -27.17
CA GLU A 714 16.48 -16.88 -27.63
C GLU A 714 17.53 -16.17 -28.52
N ASP A 715 17.20 -15.01 -29.09
CA ASP A 715 18.09 -14.18 -29.90
C ASP A 715 18.84 -13.10 -29.09
N ASP A 716 18.82 -13.19 -27.76
CA ASP A 716 19.39 -12.25 -26.80
C ASP A 716 18.74 -10.83 -26.82
N SER A 717 17.63 -10.63 -27.51
CA SER A 717 16.88 -9.38 -27.40
C SER A 717 16.11 -9.29 -26.09
N VAL A 718 16.10 -8.10 -25.47
CA VAL A 718 15.35 -7.84 -24.22
C VAL A 718 13.86 -7.75 -24.54
N ALA A 719 13.07 -8.50 -23.78
CA ALA A 719 11.62 -8.51 -23.92
C ALA A 719 10.98 -7.23 -23.35
N ASP A 720 9.98 -6.71 -24.02
CA ASP A 720 9.08 -5.72 -23.45
C ASP A 720 7.98 -6.45 -22.68
N LEU A 721 7.89 -6.23 -21.36
CA LEU A 721 6.91 -6.90 -20.51
C LEU A 721 5.44 -6.58 -20.85
N LYS A 722 5.19 -5.49 -21.57
CA LYS A 722 3.84 -5.11 -21.98
C LYS A 722 3.42 -5.72 -23.32
N THR A 723 4.39 -6.14 -24.11
CA THR A 723 4.14 -6.64 -25.49
C THR A 723 4.99 -7.86 -25.83
N LEU A 724 5.12 -8.80 -24.90
CA LEU A 724 5.85 -10.05 -25.16
C LEU A 724 5.06 -10.89 -26.17
N ILE A 725 5.66 -11.16 -27.32
CA ILE A 725 5.02 -11.85 -28.45
C ILE A 725 5.39 -13.33 -28.46
N TRP A 726 4.35 -14.17 -28.43
CA TRP A 726 4.45 -15.59 -28.76
C TRP A 726 3.92 -15.80 -30.18
N GLU A 727 4.83 -16.04 -31.11
CA GLU A 727 4.51 -16.07 -32.53
C GLU A 727 3.53 -17.20 -32.89
N LYS A 728 2.60 -16.90 -33.80
CA LYS A 728 1.69 -17.88 -34.37
C LYS A 728 2.42 -19.10 -34.96
N GLY A 729 1.78 -20.24 -34.88
CA GLY A 729 2.32 -21.48 -35.40
C GLY A 729 3.35 -22.15 -34.52
N LYS A 730 3.64 -21.58 -33.35
CA LYS A 730 4.48 -22.19 -32.32
C LYS A 730 3.61 -22.70 -31.18
N ASP A 731 3.83 -23.95 -30.76
CA ASP A 731 3.19 -24.55 -29.62
C ASP A 731 3.88 -24.19 -28.29
N SER A 732 5.08 -23.63 -28.37
CA SER A 732 5.88 -23.27 -27.20
C SER A 732 6.70 -22.03 -27.43
N ILE A 733 7.00 -21.30 -26.36
CA ILE A 733 7.98 -20.22 -26.28
C ILE A 733 8.86 -20.43 -25.06
N THR A 734 10.17 -20.24 -25.24
CA THR A 734 11.14 -20.26 -24.14
C THR A 734 11.79 -18.88 -24.00
N LEU A 735 11.85 -18.40 -22.78
CA LEU A 735 12.43 -17.13 -22.39
C LEU A 735 13.51 -17.36 -21.35
N ASN A 736 14.53 -16.53 -21.33
CA ASN A 736 15.54 -16.56 -20.29
C ASN A 736 15.41 -15.34 -19.38
N VAL A 737 15.44 -15.56 -18.09
CA VAL A 737 15.49 -14.53 -17.06
C VAL A 737 16.92 -14.41 -16.58
N ASN A 738 17.51 -13.26 -16.76
CA ASN A 738 18.89 -12.98 -16.38
C ASN A 738 18.92 -11.91 -15.30
N ALA A 739 19.77 -12.08 -14.30
CA ALA A 739 20.09 -11.05 -13.35
C ALA A 739 20.99 -9.97 -13.99
N ILE A 740 20.91 -8.79 -13.46
CA ILE A 740 21.81 -7.66 -13.76
C ILE A 740 22.71 -7.52 -12.54
N ASN A 741 24.00 -7.74 -12.72
CA ASN A 741 24.98 -7.66 -11.64
C ASN A 741 25.50 -6.23 -11.52
N ASP A 742 25.56 -5.68 -10.30
CA ASP A 742 26.14 -4.36 -10.02
C ASP A 742 27.10 -4.40 -8.80
N ASN A 743 27.21 -3.37 -7.98
CA ASN A 743 28.01 -3.33 -6.76
C ASN A 743 27.23 -2.71 -5.59
N ILE A 744 25.94 -2.77 -5.63
CA ILE A 744 25.05 -2.22 -4.61
C ILE A 744 24.62 -3.36 -3.69
N TYR A 745 24.92 -3.25 -2.40
CA TYR A 745 24.40 -4.24 -1.44
C TYR A 745 22.88 -4.19 -1.38
N GLU A 746 22.26 -5.30 -1.67
CA GLU A 746 20.83 -5.52 -1.58
C GLU A 746 20.53 -6.71 -0.66
N LYS A 747 19.36 -6.77 -0.09
CA LYS A 747 18.90 -8.01 0.56
C LYS A 747 18.41 -8.95 -0.53
N ASN A 748 18.49 -10.26 -0.30
CA ASN A 748 17.88 -11.19 -1.22
C ASN A 748 16.43 -10.80 -1.51
N GLU A 749 16.11 -10.61 -2.76
CA GLU A 749 14.85 -10.07 -3.20
C GLU A 749 13.94 -11.12 -3.82
N THR A 750 12.65 -10.88 -3.81
CA THR A 750 11.71 -11.73 -4.51
C THR A 750 11.65 -11.33 -5.98
N LEU A 751 12.02 -12.25 -6.85
CA LEU A 751 11.81 -12.12 -8.29
C LEU A 751 10.36 -12.47 -8.60
N LEU A 752 9.62 -11.54 -9.20
CA LEU A 752 8.21 -11.77 -9.46
C LEU A 752 7.69 -10.96 -10.65
N ALA A 753 7.14 -11.67 -11.65
CA ALA A 753 6.38 -11.08 -12.74
C ALA A 753 5.12 -11.90 -13.01
N GLY A 754 3.97 -11.27 -12.94
CA GLY A 754 2.67 -11.89 -13.19
C GLY A 754 2.14 -11.59 -14.59
N ILE A 755 1.54 -12.56 -15.26
CA ILE A 755 0.81 -12.34 -16.51
C ILE A 755 -0.50 -11.64 -16.16
N ILE A 756 -0.70 -10.42 -16.69
CA ILE A 756 -1.89 -9.60 -16.44
C ILE A 756 -2.80 -9.47 -17.67
N GLY A 757 -2.30 -9.76 -18.85
CA GLY A 757 -3.02 -9.67 -20.09
C GLY A 757 -2.59 -10.75 -21.08
N ILE A 758 -3.56 -11.23 -21.86
CA ILE A 758 -3.37 -12.17 -22.95
C ILE A 758 -4.27 -11.71 -24.08
N SER A 759 -3.71 -11.62 -25.28
CA SER A 759 -4.48 -11.16 -26.47
C SER A 759 -5.52 -12.16 -26.96
N VAL A 760 -5.53 -13.42 -26.46
CA VAL A 760 -6.38 -14.50 -26.94
C VAL A 760 -7.24 -15.06 -25.82
N ASP A 761 -8.54 -14.94 -25.91
CA ASP A 761 -9.52 -15.30 -24.88
C ASP A 761 -9.58 -16.79 -24.51
N LYS A 762 -9.07 -17.67 -25.36
CA LYS A 762 -9.17 -19.12 -25.18
C LYS A 762 -7.98 -19.75 -24.46
N ILE A 763 -6.99 -18.95 -24.12
CA ILE A 763 -5.78 -19.43 -23.46
C ILE A 763 -5.83 -19.05 -21.98
N ALA A 764 -5.84 -20.03 -21.13
CA ALA A 764 -5.76 -19.84 -19.68
C ALA A 764 -4.39 -20.30 -19.17
N PHE A 765 -3.70 -19.42 -18.45
CA PHE A 765 -2.45 -19.77 -17.76
C PHE A 765 -2.75 -20.22 -16.34
N ILE A 766 -2.49 -21.48 -16.06
CA ILE A 766 -2.66 -22.05 -14.71
C ILE A 766 -1.54 -21.56 -13.77
N ASN A 767 -0.36 -21.23 -14.31
CA ASN A 767 0.74 -20.62 -13.59
C ASN A 767 0.97 -19.24 -14.20
N SER A 768 0.50 -18.22 -13.52
CA SER A 768 0.41 -16.89 -14.12
C SER A 768 1.65 -16.03 -13.88
N GLY A 769 2.86 -16.59 -13.75
CA GLY A 769 4.00 -15.71 -13.58
C GLY A 769 5.36 -16.38 -13.42
N ILE A 770 6.34 -15.53 -13.40
CA ILE A 770 7.74 -15.80 -13.09
C ILE A 770 7.93 -15.52 -11.63
N TYR A 771 8.52 -16.45 -10.89
CA TYR A 771 8.77 -16.25 -9.46
C TYR A 771 10.06 -16.92 -9.04
N GLY A 772 10.70 -16.33 -8.05
CA GLY A 772 11.95 -16.87 -7.53
C GLY A 772 12.55 -15.98 -6.46
N THR A 773 13.78 -16.23 -6.16
CA THR A 773 14.60 -15.37 -5.31
C THR A 773 15.80 -14.92 -6.12
N LEU A 774 16.03 -13.63 -6.16
CA LEU A 774 17.26 -13.02 -6.62
C LEU A 774 18.19 -12.91 -5.43
N TYR A 775 19.37 -13.52 -5.56
CA TYR A 775 20.42 -13.50 -4.56
C TYR A 775 21.45 -12.45 -4.92
N ASP A 776 21.58 -11.47 -4.05
CA ASP A 776 22.63 -10.50 -4.07
C ASP A 776 23.98 -11.16 -3.79
N ASN A 777 25.01 -10.77 -4.53
CA ASN A 777 26.38 -11.25 -4.36
C ASN A 777 27.28 -10.20 -3.69
N ASP A 778 26.77 -9.00 -3.46
CA ASP A 778 27.53 -7.91 -2.88
C ASP A 778 27.64 -8.01 -1.36
N GLN A 779 28.77 -7.58 -0.87
CA GLN A 779 29.02 -7.64 0.57
C GLN A 779 28.31 -6.49 1.27
N MET A 780 27.74 -6.80 2.42
CA MET A 780 27.21 -5.79 3.30
C MET A 780 28.22 -4.69 3.56
N PRO A 781 27.86 -3.41 3.45
CA PRO A 781 28.77 -2.29 3.68
C PRO A 781 29.42 -2.32 5.06
N THR A 782 30.68 -2.00 5.11
CA THR A 782 31.41 -1.74 6.37
C THR A 782 31.69 -0.23 6.51
N ALA A 783 31.53 0.30 7.71
CA ALA A 783 31.80 1.71 7.96
C ALA A 783 33.26 1.93 8.34
N SER A 784 33.83 3.02 7.84
CA SER A 784 35.14 3.55 8.24
C SER A 784 35.02 5.04 8.53
N ALA A 785 35.80 5.54 9.49
CA ALA A 785 35.82 6.94 9.82
C ALA A 785 37.15 7.59 9.39
N SER A 786 37.06 8.78 8.84
CA SER A 786 38.22 9.62 8.68
C SER A 786 38.16 10.78 9.68
N LEU A 787 39.09 10.81 10.61
CA LEU A 787 39.28 11.88 11.58
C LEU A 787 40.30 12.88 11.05
N SER A 788 39.97 14.14 11.03
CA SER A 788 40.92 15.19 10.66
C SER A 788 42.02 15.43 11.72
N VAL A 789 41.74 15.02 12.98
CA VAL A 789 42.62 15.10 14.13
C VAL A 789 42.28 14.10 15.21
N ASP A 790 43.29 13.66 15.98
CA ASP A 790 43.13 12.68 17.07
C ASP A 790 42.72 13.36 18.42
N SER A 791 42.58 14.67 18.45
CA SER A 791 42.26 15.43 19.65
C SER A 791 41.57 16.77 19.33
N ILE A 792 40.75 17.23 20.25
CA ILE A 792 40.13 18.57 20.25
C ILE A 792 40.46 19.27 21.57
N SER A 793 40.65 20.60 21.52
CA SER A 793 40.83 21.39 22.70
C SER A 793 39.51 21.79 23.35
N GLU A 794 39.44 21.89 24.63
CA GLU A 794 38.20 22.14 25.39
C GLU A 794 37.60 23.54 25.20
N ASN A 795 38.22 24.36 24.41
CA ASN A 795 37.81 25.74 24.12
C ASN A 795 36.57 25.91 23.22
N SER A 796 35.60 25.01 23.30
CA SER A 796 34.43 24.96 22.43
C SER A 796 34.78 24.72 20.95
N GLU A 797 35.81 23.93 20.71
CA GLU A 797 36.22 23.55 19.36
C GLU A 797 35.28 22.52 18.75
N THR A 798 34.81 22.76 17.54
CA THR A 798 34.01 21.79 16.77
C THR A 798 34.84 21.13 15.70
N LYS A 799 34.75 19.79 15.59
CA LYS A 799 35.39 18.99 14.54
C LYS A 799 34.37 18.14 13.82
N ASN A 800 34.54 18.11 12.52
CA ASN A 800 33.75 17.27 11.64
C ASN A 800 34.39 15.87 11.53
N ILE A 801 33.53 14.85 11.61
CA ILE A 801 33.88 13.44 11.46
C ILE A 801 33.16 12.93 10.25
N LYS A 802 33.89 12.45 9.25
CA LYS A 802 33.32 11.86 8.04
C LYS A 802 33.35 10.35 8.16
N LEU A 803 32.19 9.74 7.99
CA LEU A 803 32.01 8.29 7.84
C LEU A 803 31.89 7.92 6.37
N THR A 804 32.48 6.80 5.99
CA THR A 804 32.41 6.28 4.62
C THR A 804 32.07 4.79 4.67
N LEU A 805 31.08 4.37 3.87
CA LEU A 805 30.75 2.97 3.64
C LEU A 805 31.63 2.38 2.53
N SER A 806 31.93 1.08 2.62
CA SER A 806 32.76 0.36 1.62
C SER A 806 32.11 0.29 0.24
N ASN A 807 30.79 0.22 0.17
CA ASN A 807 29.95 0.15 -1.02
C ASN A 807 28.57 0.73 -0.72
N PRO A 808 27.80 1.17 -1.74
CA PRO A 808 26.45 1.67 -1.53
C PRO A 808 25.50 0.52 -1.13
N SER A 809 24.40 0.88 -0.48
CA SER A 809 23.29 -0.01 -0.15
C SER A 809 22.02 0.49 -0.83
N LYS A 810 21.14 -0.40 -1.25
CA LYS A 810 19.79 -0.10 -1.78
C LYS A 810 18.86 0.51 -0.71
N PHE A 811 19.23 0.33 0.57
CA PHE A 811 18.44 0.78 1.73
C PHE A 811 19.18 1.86 2.50
N ASP A 812 18.40 2.65 3.23
CA ASP A 812 18.97 3.54 4.23
C ASP A 812 19.67 2.72 5.31
N ILE A 813 20.91 3.08 5.61
CA ILE A 813 21.67 2.51 6.72
C ILE A 813 21.62 3.49 7.88
N VAL A 814 20.98 3.08 8.96
CA VAL A 814 20.81 3.90 10.16
C VAL A 814 21.81 3.46 11.21
N LEU A 815 22.74 4.37 11.56
CA LEU A 815 23.73 4.16 12.59
C LEU A 815 23.36 4.96 13.84
N GLY A 816 23.20 4.29 14.96
CA GLY A 816 23.08 4.92 16.27
C GLY A 816 24.45 5.29 16.80
N LEU A 817 24.60 6.51 17.31
CA LEU A 817 25.79 6.99 17.98
C LEU A 817 25.55 6.97 19.49
N SER A 818 26.34 6.19 20.21
CA SER A 818 26.31 6.14 21.66
C SER A 818 27.68 6.47 22.25
N VAL A 819 27.67 7.17 23.35
CA VAL A 819 28.89 7.48 24.11
C VAL A 819 28.97 6.50 25.27
N GLU A 820 30.16 6.02 25.57
CA GLU A 820 30.41 5.11 26.67
C GLU A 820 30.38 5.88 28.01
N ASP A 821 29.18 6.07 28.55
CA ASP A 821 28.94 6.62 29.89
C ASP A 821 28.83 5.48 30.91
N SER A 822 29.91 5.12 31.58
CA SER A 822 29.83 4.08 32.61
C SER A 822 30.18 4.64 33.98
N PRO A 823 29.33 4.50 35.01
CA PRO A 823 29.64 4.92 36.38
C PRO A 823 30.78 4.11 37.05
N PHE A 824 31.39 3.19 36.32
CA PHE A 824 32.52 2.35 36.76
C PHE A 824 33.79 2.56 35.96
N VAL A 825 33.89 3.67 35.19
CA VAL A 825 35.01 3.96 34.31
C VAL A 825 36.02 4.90 34.99
N PRO A 826 37.36 4.80 34.72
CA PRO A 826 38.40 5.64 35.29
C PRO A 826 38.15 7.12 35.02
N GLU A 827 38.66 7.94 35.92
CA GLU A 827 38.65 9.41 35.89
C GLU A 827 39.23 10.06 34.59
N ASP A 828 39.45 9.27 33.54
CA ASP A 828 40.07 9.68 32.27
C ASP A 828 39.12 9.54 31.06
N LEU A 829 37.82 9.37 31.24
CA LEU A 829 36.85 9.35 30.15
C LEU A 829 35.97 10.61 30.16
N ALA A 830 35.91 11.29 29.00
CA ALA A 830 35.09 12.47 28.79
C ALA A 830 33.59 12.12 28.85
N GLU A 831 32.84 12.89 29.66
CA GLU A 831 31.40 12.73 29.83
C GLU A 831 30.61 13.49 28.75
N ASN A 832 29.67 12.83 28.12
CA ASN A 832 28.77 13.45 27.14
C ASN A 832 27.92 14.56 27.81
N LYS A 833 27.84 15.72 27.16
CA LYS A 833 27.16 16.95 27.63
C LYS A 833 27.82 17.64 28.84
N LYS A 834 28.96 17.15 29.30
CA LYS A 834 29.81 17.82 30.25
C LYS A 834 31.07 18.29 29.54
N ASP A 835 31.84 17.42 28.96
CA ASP A 835 33.13 17.70 28.35
C ASP A 835 33.03 17.82 26.81
N PHE A 836 32.04 17.17 26.21
CA PHE A 836 31.74 17.30 24.78
C PHE A 836 30.27 17.04 24.46
N SER A 837 29.89 17.35 23.24
CA SER A 837 28.57 17.01 22.69
C SER A 837 28.67 16.56 21.24
N LEU A 838 27.79 15.66 20.84
CA LEU A 838 27.55 15.31 19.44
C LEU A 838 26.33 16.10 18.95
N ASP A 839 26.37 16.53 17.69
CA ASP A 839 25.23 17.23 17.05
C ASP A 839 24.10 16.28 16.66
N VAL A 840 24.38 14.98 16.55
CA VAL A 840 23.40 13.93 16.28
C VAL A 840 23.63 12.71 17.16
N ASP A 841 22.55 12.00 17.48
CA ASP A 841 22.57 10.67 18.14
C ASP A 841 22.30 9.52 17.15
N THR A 842 21.92 9.88 15.93
CA THR A 842 21.63 8.95 14.85
C THR A 842 22.10 9.55 13.54
N LEU A 843 22.78 8.75 12.73
CA LEU A 843 23.25 9.13 11.41
C LEU A 843 22.61 8.22 10.36
N VAL A 844 22.01 8.81 9.35
CA VAL A 844 21.37 8.08 8.26
C VAL A 844 22.21 8.21 7.01
N PHE A 845 22.65 7.09 6.45
CA PHE A 845 23.12 7.03 5.07
C PHE A 845 21.92 6.74 4.20
N PRO A 846 21.42 7.71 3.43
CA PRO A 846 20.35 7.47 2.48
C PRO A 846 20.73 6.37 1.49
N ALA A 847 19.75 5.69 0.95
CA ALA A 847 19.96 4.68 -0.10
C ALA A 847 20.94 5.22 -1.17
N LEU A 848 21.86 4.36 -1.58
CA LEU A 848 22.94 4.63 -2.54
C LEU A 848 24.01 5.64 -2.08
N SER A 849 23.89 6.21 -0.90
CA SER A 849 24.90 7.10 -0.33
C SER A 849 26.00 6.31 0.39
N THR A 850 27.25 6.72 0.19
CA THR A 850 28.41 6.10 0.86
C THR A 850 29.12 7.04 1.82
N GLU A 851 28.68 8.28 1.95
CA GLU A 851 29.35 9.26 2.79
C GLU A 851 28.35 10.02 3.65
N GLN A 852 28.66 10.17 4.94
CA GLN A 852 27.91 11.02 5.89
C GLN A 852 28.86 11.67 6.89
N GLU A 853 28.42 12.75 7.49
CA GLU A 853 29.23 13.53 8.42
C GLU A 853 28.43 13.88 9.67
N PHE A 854 29.14 14.01 10.80
CA PHE A 854 28.60 14.56 12.03
C PHE A 854 29.68 15.35 12.77
N ASN A 855 29.29 16.16 13.75
CA ASN A 855 30.22 17.00 14.47
C ASN A 855 30.33 16.60 15.95
N ILE A 856 31.54 16.63 16.46
CA ILE A 856 31.84 16.65 17.89
C ILE A 856 32.28 18.03 18.29
N THR A 857 31.72 18.56 19.37
CA THR A 857 32.05 19.86 19.92
C THR A 857 32.49 19.71 21.38
N SER A 858 33.69 20.15 21.75
CA SER A 858 34.12 20.21 23.13
C SER A 858 33.35 21.30 23.90
N ILE A 859 33.14 21.09 25.17
CA ILE A 859 32.42 22.01 26.06
C ILE A 859 33.45 22.64 26.97
N GLN A 860 33.53 23.95 26.95
CA GLN A 860 34.43 24.71 27.80
C GLN A 860 33.86 24.85 29.20
N ASP A 861 34.70 24.60 30.22
CA ASP A 861 34.40 24.98 31.59
C ASP A 861 35.59 25.64 32.26
N ASP A 862 35.66 25.78 33.55
CA ASP A 862 36.76 26.38 34.31
C ASP A 862 37.37 25.38 35.33
N GLU A 863 37.09 24.08 35.15
CA GLU A 863 37.62 23.01 36.01
C GLU A 863 38.94 22.50 35.43
N ILE A 864 39.98 22.37 36.26
CA ILE A 864 41.26 21.81 35.82
C ILE A 864 41.14 20.28 35.86
N GLU A 865 41.16 19.70 34.71
CA GLU A 865 41.01 18.25 34.55
C GLU A 865 42.24 17.63 33.86
N SER A 866 42.32 16.32 33.77
CA SER A 866 43.29 15.64 32.91
C SER A 866 42.70 15.49 31.52
N ASN A 867 43.56 15.45 30.49
CA ASN A 867 43.08 15.13 29.14
C ASN A 867 42.26 13.83 29.14
N GLU A 868 41.07 13.90 28.66
CA GLU A 868 40.05 12.83 28.68
C GLU A 868 39.80 12.19 27.34
N LEU A 869 39.22 11.02 27.28
CA LEU A 869 38.97 10.28 26.08
C LEU A 869 37.48 10.18 25.81
N ALA A 870 37.00 10.85 24.80
CA ALA A 870 35.64 10.64 24.26
C ALA A 870 35.60 9.33 23.46
N VAL A 871 34.82 8.37 23.87
CA VAL A 871 34.61 7.08 23.17
C VAL A 871 33.21 7.05 22.61
N ILE A 872 33.13 7.07 21.27
CA ILE A 872 31.88 7.06 20.53
C ILE A 872 31.73 5.69 19.87
N ASN A 873 30.71 4.94 20.26
CA ASN A 873 30.32 3.70 19.62
C ASN A 873 29.27 4.00 18.55
N ILE A 874 29.50 3.52 17.36
CA ILE A 874 28.63 3.68 16.21
C ILE A 874 28.18 2.30 15.81
N GLU A 875 26.89 2.06 15.91
CA GLU A 875 26.27 0.74 15.67
C GLU A 875 25.09 0.87 14.74
N SER A 876 24.95 -0.06 13.79
CA SER A 876 23.69 -0.16 13.05
C SER A 876 22.59 -0.78 13.92
N ILE A 877 21.37 -0.27 13.76
CA ILE A 877 20.19 -0.76 14.53
C ILE A 877 19.74 -2.14 14.02
N GLU A 878 19.95 -2.44 12.74
CA GLU A 878 19.45 -3.67 12.09
C GLU A 878 20.56 -4.53 11.47
N ASP A 879 21.76 -3.97 11.24
CA ASP A 879 22.84 -4.58 10.48
C ASP A 879 24.12 -4.65 11.33
N SER A 880 24.97 -5.60 11.09
CA SER A 880 26.16 -5.85 11.94
C SER A 880 27.31 -4.85 11.75
N ILE A 881 27.03 -3.58 11.47
CA ILE A 881 28.05 -2.52 11.37
C ILE A 881 28.37 -2.04 12.76
N PHE A 882 29.63 -2.15 13.16
CA PHE A 882 30.12 -1.67 14.42
C PHE A 882 31.45 -0.92 14.24
N LEU A 883 31.55 0.29 14.76
CA LEU A 883 32.75 1.12 14.74
C LEU A 883 32.87 1.87 16.06
N THR A 884 34.08 1.89 16.64
CA THR A 884 34.35 2.71 17.82
C THR A 884 35.36 3.78 17.47
N LEU A 885 35.05 5.02 17.75
CA LEU A 885 35.94 6.19 17.63
C LEU A 885 36.42 6.62 19.00
N SER A 886 37.66 7.04 19.07
CA SER A 886 38.25 7.58 20.29
C SER A 886 38.94 8.91 19.99
N ILE A 887 38.54 9.98 20.66
CA ILE A 887 39.03 11.33 20.46
C ILE A 887 39.47 11.85 21.83
N VAL A 888 40.66 12.48 21.91
CA VAL A 888 41.14 13.07 23.16
C VAL A 888 40.60 14.49 23.30
N ILE A 889 39.92 14.77 24.42
CA ILE A 889 39.58 16.13 24.85
C ILE A 889 40.79 16.66 25.61
N ILE A 890 41.30 17.77 25.21
CA ILE A 890 42.49 18.40 25.83
C ILE A 890 42.02 19.57 26.67
N ASP A 891 42.18 19.45 28.00
CA ASP A 891 41.93 20.51 28.96
C ASP A 891 42.82 21.71 28.64
N ASP A 892 42.29 22.92 28.56
CA ASP A 892 42.98 24.15 28.32
C ASP A 892 43.02 25.08 29.53
N ASP A 893 42.51 24.66 30.67
CA ASP A 893 42.56 25.40 31.92
C ASP A 893 43.94 25.32 32.59
N GLN A 894 44.45 26.47 32.99
CA GLN A 894 45.78 26.58 33.60
C GLN A 894 45.67 26.64 35.13
N PRO A 895 46.35 25.75 35.86
CA PRO A 895 46.51 25.96 37.31
C PRO A 895 47.33 27.21 37.56
N LEU A 896 46.92 28.06 38.51
CA LEU A 896 47.80 29.14 39.05
C LEU A 896 49.15 28.52 39.45
N PRO A 897 50.32 29.13 39.12
CA PRO A 897 51.56 28.41 39.07
C PRO A 897 52.08 27.96 40.46
N LEU A 898 51.92 26.69 40.73
CA LEU A 898 52.66 25.92 41.72
C LEU A 898 53.36 24.77 40.99
N SER A 899 54.59 24.88 40.78
CA SER A 899 55.50 23.95 40.14
C SER A 899 55.46 22.55 40.76
N ILE A 900 54.97 21.55 40.04
CA ILE A 900 55.38 20.14 40.15
C ILE A 900 55.44 19.54 38.75
N GLU A 901 56.70 19.18 38.31
CA GLU A 901 56.90 18.46 37.05
C GLU A 901 56.29 17.09 37.05
N SER A 902 55.29 16.84 36.21
CA SER A 902 54.84 15.51 35.87
C SER A 902 55.81 14.89 34.87
N LYS A 903 56.43 13.78 35.24
CA LYS A 903 57.42 13.07 34.41
C LYS A 903 56.75 12.10 33.47
N ASN A 904 56.53 12.50 32.20
CA ASN A 904 56.14 11.57 31.13
C ASN A 904 57.33 10.67 30.75
N PHE A 905 57.42 9.43 31.25
CA PHE A 905 58.55 8.52 31.03
C PHE A 905 58.31 7.53 29.85
N VAL A 906 57.06 7.29 29.39
CA VAL A 906 56.74 6.48 28.21
C VAL A 906 56.29 7.40 27.09
N LYS A 907 56.98 7.33 25.95
CA LYS A 907 56.71 8.16 24.78
C LYS A 907 55.72 7.55 23.82
N LYS A 908 55.71 6.22 23.68
CA LYS A 908 54.84 5.52 22.73
C LYS A 908 54.82 4.01 22.96
N VAL A 909 53.66 3.41 22.76
CA VAL A 909 53.45 1.95 22.73
C VAL A 909 52.91 1.60 21.35
N PHE A 910 53.65 0.73 20.60
CA PHE A 910 53.26 0.40 19.20
C PHE A 910 53.81 -0.95 18.75
N PRO A 911 53.28 -1.58 17.72
CA PRO A 911 51.98 -1.28 17.13
C PRO A 911 50.83 -1.57 18.09
N ASN A 912 49.72 -0.90 17.96
CA ASN A 912 48.50 -1.17 18.66
C ASN A 912 47.35 -0.85 17.67
N PRO A 913 46.62 -1.85 17.18
CA PRO A 913 46.65 -3.30 17.50
C PRO A 913 47.97 -3.98 17.19
N SER A 914 48.24 -5.08 17.93
CA SER A 914 49.49 -5.87 17.79
C SER A 914 49.17 -7.35 17.70
N SER A 915 49.92 -8.11 16.86
CA SER A 915 49.76 -9.55 16.73
C SER A 915 50.65 -10.34 17.71
N ASP A 916 51.97 -10.15 17.66
CA ASP A 916 52.94 -10.98 18.39
C ASP A 916 53.93 -10.15 19.22
N ASN A 917 54.23 -8.93 18.84
CA ASN A 917 55.26 -8.12 19.47
C ASN A 917 54.77 -6.67 19.62
N LEU A 918 55.00 -6.12 20.79
CA LEU A 918 54.71 -4.73 21.15
C LEU A 918 55.99 -4.03 21.51
N ARG A 919 56.19 -2.81 21.08
CA ARG A 919 57.32 -1.95 21.45
C ARG A 919 56.91 -0.80 22.30
N ILE A 920 57.57 -0.60 23.44
CA ILE A 920 57.40 0.51 24.36
C ILE A 920 58.62 1.43 24.21
N SER A 921 58.37 2.64 23.71
CA SER A 921 59.42 3.66 23.61
C SER A 921 59.46 4.49 24.90
N LEU A 922 60.68 4.64 25.45
CA LEU A 922 60.96 5.30 26.73
C LEU A 922 61.74 6.56 26.53
N ASP A 923 61.67 7.46 27.52
CA ASP A 923 62.66 8.50 27.69
C ASP A 923 63.94 7.90 28.27
N GLU A 924 65.12 8.24 27.74
CA GLU A 924 66.43 7.64 28.06
C GLU A 924 66.83 7.72 29.54
N ARG A 925 66.13 8.49 30.33
CA ARG A 925 66.36 8.66 31.79
C ARG A 925 65.66 7.60 32.64
N TYR A 926 64.77 6.78 32.06
CA TYR A 926 63.94 5.83 32.80
C TYR A 926 64.11 4.39 32.32
N SER A 927 63.92 3.45 33.24
CA SER A 927 63.94 2.02 32.91
C SER A 927 62.70 1.32 33.43
N ILE A 928 62.09 0.45 32.62
CA ILE A 928 60.90 -0.34 33.03
C ILE A 928 61.31 -1.40 34.05
N GLU A 929 60.63 -1.43 35.19
CA GLU A 929 60.84 -2.41 36.25
C GLU A 929 60.02 -3.68 35.99
N ASP A 930 58.74 -3.53 35.71
CA ASP A 930 57.80 -4.65 35.45
C ASP A 930 56.83 -4.32 34.33
N ILE A 931 56.39 -5.34 33.60
CA ILE A 931 55.35 -5.27 32.54
C ILE A 931 54.37 -6.42 32.75
N SER A 932 53.08 -6.06 32.78
CA SER A 932 52.04 -7.06 32.80
C SER A 932 50.79 -6.62 32.09
N PHE A 933 49.95 -7.54 31.66
CA PHE A 933 48.70 -7.31 30.94
C PHE A 933 47.53 -7.78 31.84
N ILE A 934 46.46 -7.02 31.82
CA ILE A 934 45.21 -7.36 32.52
C ILE A 934 44.14 -7.50 31.44
N ASP A 935 43.47 -8.63 31.38
CA ASP A 935 42.38 -8.85 30.48
C ASP A 935 41.07 -8.19 30.99
N VAL A 936 40.03 -8.20 30.15
CA VAL A 936 38.72 -7.57 30.44
C VAL A 936 37.98 -8.17 31.63
N VAL A 937 38.40 -9.35 32.15
CA VAL A 937 37.83 -9.93 33.38
C VAL A 937 38.74 -9.69 34.59
N GLY A 938 39.79 -8.89 34.47
CA GLY A 938 40.68 -8.47 35.57
C GLY A 938 41.80 -9.50 35.88
N LYS A 939 42.04 -10.51 35.06
CA LYS A 939 43.07 -11.49 35.23
C LYS A 939 44.43 -11.00 34.71
N LYS A 940 45.48 -11.13 35.53
CA LYS A 940 46.82 -10.71 35.21
C LYS A 940 47.53 -11.76 34.33
N HIS A 941 48.15 -11.33 33.24
CA HIS A 941 48.95 -12.13 32.31
C HIS A 941 50.34 -11.52 32.15
N ASN A 942 51.35 -12.36 32.03
CA ASN A 942 52.72 -11.93 31.79
C ASN A 942 53.09 -12.18 30.30
N PRO A 943 53.88 -11.29 29.71
CA PRO A 943 54.35 -11.51 28.33
C PRO A 943 55.29 -12.69 28.27
N LYS A 944 55.40 -13.27 27.09
CA LYS A 944 56.26 -14.44 26.85
C LYS A 944 57.75 -14.13 27.02
N ASN A 945 58.15 -12.98 26.58
CA ASN A 945 59.54 -12.49 26.72
C ASN A 945 59.59 -10.99 26.64
N ILE A 946 60.61 -10.37 27.31
CA ILE A 946 60.83 -8.92 27.30
C ILE A 946 62.30 -8.67 26.93
N THR A 947 62.58 -7.92 25.88
CA THR A 947 63.90 -7.51 25.48
C THR A 947 64.07 -5.99 25.71
N ARG A 948 64.98 -5.58 26.60
CA ARG A 948 65.18 -4.21 26.97
C ARG A 948 66.39 -3.63 26.23
N ASN A 949 66.21 -2.47 25.63
CA ASN A 949 67.22 -1.63 24.99
C ASN A 949 67.27 -0.27 25.67
N SER A 950 68.24 0.56 25.38
CA SER A 950 68.42 1.88 26.04
C SER A 950 67.29 2.88 25.81
N THR A 951 66.58 2.77 24.71
CA THR A 951 65.54 3.76 24.27
C THR A 951 64.16 3.12 24.05
N TYR A 952 64.05 1.78 24.08
CA TYR A 952 62.79 1.04 23.90
C TYR A 952 62.87 -0.34 24.55
N THR A 953 61.68 -0.88 24.82
CA THR A 953 61.53 -2.28 25.29
C THR A 953 60.62 -3.02 24.35
N ASP A 954 61.09 -4.13 23.81
CA ASP A 954 60.28 -5.06 23.00
C ASP A 954 59.67 -6.12 23.88
N VAL A 955 58.37 -6.31 23.73
CA VAL A 955 57.55 -7.22 24.54
C VAL A 955 56.91 -8.23 23.62
N ASN A 956 57.25 -9.52 23.76
CA ASN A 956 56.60 -10.59 23.02
C ASN A 956 55.34 -11.04 23.71
N ILE A 957 54.25 -10.93 23.02
CA ILE A 957 52.88 -11.18 23.49
C ILE A 957 52.22 -12.36 22.78
N SER A 958 53.01 -13.20 22.08
CA SER A 958 52.51 -14.35 21.32
C SER A 958 51.83 -15.41 22.20
N ASN A 959 51.87 -15.30 23.49
CA ASN A 959 51.18 -16.16 24.47
C ASN A 959 49.87 -15.61 25.02
N LEU A 960 49.49 -14.41 24.63
CA LEU A 960 48.21 -13.83 25.00
C LEU A 960 47.21 -14.13 23.90
N ASP A 961 45.96 -14.34 24.23
CA ASP A 961 44.87 -14.55 23.27
C ASP A 961 44.45 -13.22 22.59
N GLU A 962 43.75 -13.32 21.49
CA GLU A 962 43.14 -12.13 20.85
C GLU A 962 42.18 -11.45 21.84
N GLY A 963 42.22 -10.14 21.87
CA GLY A 963 41.37 -9.39 22.82
C GLY A 963 41.99 -8.06 23.24
N ILE A 964 41.27 -7.41 24.13
CA ILE A 964 41.66 -6.12 24.71
C ILE A 964 42.33 -6.37 26.06
N TYR A 965 43.46 -5.74 26.27
CA TYR A 965 44.23 -5.81 27.50
C TYR A 965 44.62 -4.44 28.00
N ILE A 966 44.71 -4.27 29.32
CA ILE A 966 45.40 -3.10 29.92
C ILE A 966 46.85 -3.50 30.19
N LEU A 967 47.76 -2.88 29.49
CA LEU A 967 49.20 -3.00 29.71
C LEU A 967 49.63 -2.13 30.88
N ASN A 968 50.07 -2.75 31.95
CA ASN A 968 50.69 -2.04 33.09
C ASN A 968 52.20 -1.99 32.89
N ILE A 969 52.76 -0.80 32.92
CA ILE A 969 54.19 -0.54 32.79
C ILE A 969 54.68 0.11 34.10
N GLN A 970 55.49 -0.55 34.85
CA GLN A 970 56.06 -0.03 36.12
C GLN A 970 57.43 0.62 35.91
N VAL A 971 57.55 1.85 36.30
CA VAL A 971 58.77 2.65 36.23
C VAL A 971 58.91 3.48 37.52
N ASP A 972 60.02 3.32 38.27
CA ASP A 972 60.35 4.10 39.47
C ASP A 972 59.21 4.17 40.50
N LYS A 973 58.51 3.07 40.78
CA LYS A 973 57.32 2.94 41.65
C LYS A 973 56.01 3.52 41.11
N GLU A 974 56.00 4.10 39.93
CA GLU A 974 54.76 4.48 39.24
C GLU A 974 54.33 3.40 38.24
N VAL A 975 53.04 3.27 38.05
CA VAL A 975 52.46 2.30 37.10
C VAL A 975 51.64 3.05 36.05
N LEU A 976 52.11 3.06 34.81
CA LEU A 976 51.38 3.55 33.68
C LEU A 976 50.50 2.43 33.13
N LYS A 977 49.23 2.72 32.80
CA LYS A 977 48.30 1.82 32.19
C LYS A 977 48.04 2.24 30.74
N VAL A 978 48.17 1.32 29.82
CA VAL A 978 47.91 1.55 28.38
C VAL A 978 47.03 0.44 27.84
N LYS A 979 45.94 0.79 27.17
CA LYS A 979 45.07 -0.17 26.46
C LYS A 979 45.84 -0.72 25.25
N VAL A 980 45.87 -2.02 25.13
CA VAL A 980 46.48 -2.73 24.00
C VAL A 980 45.47 -3.72 23.40
N VAL A 981 45.34 -3.69 22.10
CA VAL A 981 44.49 -4.63 21.35
C VAL A 981 45.39 -5.66 20.69
N ILE A 982 45.11 -6.93 20.94
CA ILE A 982 45.82 -8.06 20.28
C ILE A 982 44.90 -8.63 19.23
N ASN A 983 45.37 -8.56 18.00
CA ASN A 983 44.66 -9.05 16.84
C ASN A 983 45.61 -9.89 15.96
N ARG A 984 45.29 -11.16 15.65
CA ARG A 984 46.13 -12.07 14.91
C ARG A 984 45.57 -12.47 13.59
#